data_040f474a99fafc91597fe14f4bb8db6f
#
_entry.id   040f474a99fafc91597fe14f4bb8db6f
#
_cell.length_a   1.000
_cell.length_b   1.000
_cell.length_c   1.000
_cell.angle_alpha   90.00
_cell.angle_beta   90.00
_cell.angle_gamma   90.00
#
_symmetry.space_group_name_H-M   'P 1'
#
loop_
_entity.id
_entity.type
_entity.pdbx_description
1 polymer ?
#
loop_
_entity_poly.entity_id
_entity_poly.type
_entity_poly.pdbx_seq_one_letter_code
_entity_poly.pdbx_strand_id
1 'polypeptide(L)'
;MADDINNNGGMDEAGDAGMPDDLKRLLARAEQGEDGDPDAYNPDVDDDEEEDDDGELEESFGEVDRGASAGEDINGGQLQISEFGREMKQSFIEYSMSVITARALPDVRDGLKPVHRRILYAMNESGIYPNRPHKKSAWTVGEVIGKYHPHGDSAVYEAMVRLAQWFSMRTPLIDGHGNFGNIDGDGAAAMRYTESRLAKPAMELLRDLQKDTVDWQPNYDESLAEPVALPARFPNLLVNGSQGIAVGMATNIAPHNLTEAIEATCYLIDNPDATVDELMQIMPGPDFPTGAIIMGSAGIKQSYETGRGSITVRAKAHVESTKTGRNRLVFTEIPYMVNKGTLQEKIAQLVNDKRIEGISDMRDESNQKGIRLVIELKKGVIPQVVLNNLYKYTSLQTTFGANNLALVNGVPKCLSLREMLQHYIDHQVDVVTRRTRFDLKKAQARAHILEGYLMALDHIDEVISIIRSSQTDSEASSRLIERFGFTPEQTTAILEMKLRRLTGLERDKIQEELDGLRRAIAYYEDLLAHEEKILGVIKEEMREISKKFGDKRRTEISQVEKDLDVEDLIADEDMVVTITHTGYVKRIPVAAYRAQKRGGKGVSGVNLKEDDVIDEMFIASTHEYVLFFSSKGKVYRLKVHELPVGTRQARGTAIVNLLPFEEGEKIASVISCREFPADEYLMFATKSGMVKKTVMSAYDRSRRDGLIAINLRDDDALLNVRRVREGDKIILATTAGKAIMFSEEQVRATGRDTSGVRGIGMKDGVSVLGMEVTNGNGDLFVITERGYGKRTPVADYPEQNRGGQGVYTIQMTERKGNLAAMKTVGPQHELFIVTEGATVIRVKTDEISQTGRATQGVKMMTVDDNDRVCAVARMTAAKEKPEGEATENGSASEETPVDLGDGNDMPEDLLDE
;
A
#
# COMPACT_ATOMS: atom_id res chain seq x y z
N MET A 1 64.09 26.59 -30.86
CA MET A 1 64.27 25.78 -32.07
C MET A 1 62.96 24.97 -32.07
N ALA A 2 61.88 25.56 -32.58
CA ALA A 2 61.50 25.61 -34.00
C ALA A 2 61.57 24.22 -34.60
N ASP A 3 60.49 23.63 -34.84
CA ASP A 3 59.95 23.47 -36.21
C ASP A 3 58.73 22.53 -36.15
N ASP A 4 57.64 23.11 -36.60
CA ASP A 4 56.60 22.55 -37.49
C ASP A 4 56.20 21.09 -37.41
N ILE A 5 54.93 20.84 -37.20
CA ILE A 5 54.11 20.18 -38.27
C ILE A 5 52.63 20.54 -38.09
N ASN A 6 52.15 21.31 -39.04
CA ASN A 6 50.72 21.49 -39.38
C ASN A 6 50.18 20.12 -39.87
N ASN A 7 49.09 19.65 -39.29
CA ASN A 7 48.20 18.79 -40.04
C ASN A 7 46.76 18.98 -39.60
N ASN A 8 46.00 19.54 -40.44
CA ASN A 8 44.55 19.72 -40.40
C ASN A 8 43.90 18.36 -40.72
N GLY A 9 42.99 17.95 -39.95
CA GLY A 9 42.06 16.90 -40.30
C GLY A 9 41.60 15.99 -39.15
N GLY A 10 40.36 16.11 -38.72
CA GLY A 10 39.68 15.07 -37.99
C GLY A 10 39.55 15.31 -36.50
N MET A 11 38.69 16.21 -36.13
CA MET A 11 38.15 16.33 -34.76
C MET A 11 36.70 15.80 -34.66
N ASP A 12 36.40 14.69 -35.32
CA ASP A 12 35.06 14.09 -35.28
C ASP A 12 35.03 12.65 -34.71
N GLU A 13 36.17 12.10 -34.27
CA GLU A 13 36.18 10.72 -33.72
C GLU A 13 36.70 10.54 -32.30
N ALA A 14 37.07 11.58 -31.59
CA ALA A 14 37.67 11.45 -30.26
C ALA A 14 36.64 11.50 -29.10
N GLY A 15 35.38 11.86 -29.32
CA GLY A 15 34.33 11.94 -28.32
C GLY A 15 33.62 10.62 -28.01
N ASP A 16 33.76 9.62 -28.88
CA ASP A 16 32.89 8.41 -28.82
C ASP A 16 33.66 7.12 -28.46
N ALA A 17 34.94 7.15 -28.33
CA ALA A 17 35.76 5.95 -28.19
C ALA A 17 35.88 5.34 -26.80
N GLY A 18 35.13 5.86 -25.83
CA GLY A 18 35.14 5.33 -24.46
C GLY A 18 33.75 5.14 -23.81
N MET A 19 32.71 5.46 -24.54
CA MET A 19 31.35 5.38 -23.97
C MET A 19 30.74 3.99 -24.17
N PRO A 20 30.22 3.34 -23.13
CA PRO A 20 29.51 2.07 -23.25
C PRO A 20 28.31 2.14 -24.22
N ASP A 21 28.08 1.10 -25.00
CA ASP A 21 27.05 1.06 -26.05
C ASP A 21 25.64 1.26 -25.50
N ASP A 22 25.39 0.83 -24.27
CA ASP A 22 24.09 1.02 -23.60
C ASP A 22 23.81 2.50 -23.26
N LEU A 23 24.86 3.28 -22.95
CA LEU A 23 24.74 4.71 -22.69
C LEU A 23 24.52 5.50 -24.01
N LYS A 24 25.13 5.06 -25.10
CA LYS A 24 24.86 5.58 -26.44
C LYS A 24 23.43 5.36 -26.87
N ARG A 25 22.86 4.19 -26.57
CA ARG A 25 21.43 3.87 -26.84
C ARG A 25 20.47 4.72 -26.01
N LEU A 26 20.81 5.01 -24.75
CA LEU A 26 20.01 5.88 -23.89
C LEU A 26 20.02 7.33 -24.39
N LEU A 27 21.18 7.82 -24.82
CA LEU A 27 21.31 9.16 -25.41
C LEU A 27 20.59 9.27 -26.74
N ALA A 28 20.66 8.22 -27.59
CA ALA A 28 19.93 8.16 -28.85
C ALA A 28 18.41 8.16 -28.67
N ARG A 29 17.90 7.54 -27.57
CA ARG A 29 16.48 7.61 -27.19
C ARG A 29 16.06 9.02 -26.74
N ALA A 30 16.90 9.70 -25.96
CA ALA A 30 16.67 11.09 -25.58
C ALA A 30 16.70 12.05 -26.79
N GLU A 31 17.45 11.71 -27.85
CA GLU A 31 17.50 12.49 -29.08
C GLU A 31 16.30 12.29 -30.00
N GLN A 32 15.56 11.17 -29.87
CA GLN A 32 14.43 10.86 -30.75
C GLN A 32 13.10 11.32 -30.22
N GLY A 33 13.05 11.96 -29.01
CA GLY A 33 11.81 12.52 -28.44
C GLY A 33 10.71 11.48 -28.17
N GLU A 34 11.06 10.19 -28.01
CA GLU A 34 10.10 9.18 -27.58
C GLU A 34 9.86 9.35 -26.07
N ASP A 35 8.78 10.04 -25.76
CA ASP A 35 8.28 10.25 -24.41
C ASP A 35 7.98 8.91 -23.74
N GLY A 36 8.45 8.82 -22.51
CA GLY A 36 8.15 7.68 -21.65
C GLY A 36 6.68 7.66 -21.28
N ASP A 37 6.19 6.46 -21.17
CA ASP A 37 4.98 5.93 -20.56
C ASP A 37 3.96 6.97 -20.03
N PRO A 38 2.74 7.05 -20.63
CA PRO A 38 1.66 7.97 -20.22
C PRO A 38 0.98 7.63 -18.88
N ASP A 39 1.40 6.58 -18.16
CA ASP A 39 0.77 6.15 -16.90
C ASP A 39 1.48 6.62 -15.61
N ALA A 40 2.29 7.65 -15.66
CA ALA A 40 2.76 8.31 -14.45
C ALA A 40 1.67 9.26 -13.91
N TYR A 41 0.84 8.70 -13.05
CA TYR A 41 -0.22 9.31 -12.25
C TYR A 41 0.15 10.69 -11.69
N ASN A 42 -0.56 11.71 -12.14
CA ASN A 42 -0.65 13.02 -11.51
C ASN A 42 -2.10 13.26 -11.05
N PRO A 43 -2.39 13.24 -9.75
CA PRO A 43 -3.71 13.61 -9.25
C PRO A 43 -3.76 15.13 -9.06
N ASP A 44 -4.71 15.75 -9.67
CA ASP A 44 -5.13 17.15 -9.56
C ASP A 44 -4.81 18.05 -10.78
N VAL A 45 -5.61 17.93 -11.82
CA VAL A 45 -6.06 19.07 -12.63
C VAL A 45 -7.45 18.75 -13.18
N ASP A 46 -8.43 19.57 -12.86
CA ASP A 46 -9.81 19.54 -13.38
C ASP A 46 -9.85 19.78 -14.88
N ASP A 47 -10.68 18.99 -15.57
CA ASP A 47 -11.03 19.16 -16.97
C ASP A 47 -11.89 20.42 -17.15
N ASP A 48 -11.37 21.40 -17.89
CA ASP A 48 -12.17 22.36 -18.60
C ASP A 48 -11.82 22.29 -20.08
N GLU A 49 -12.82 21.88 -20.87
CA GLU A 49 -12.82 21.80 -22.32
C GLU A 49 -12.64 23.20 -22.92
N GLU A 50 -11.66 23.39 -23.80
CA GLU A 50 -11.73 24.44 -24.84
C GLU A 50 -11.24 23.89 -26.18
N GLU A 51 -12.04 24.24 -27.18
CA GLU A 51 -12.10 23.78 -28.55
C GLU A 51 -10.89 24.14 -29.41
N ASP A 52 -10.66 23.30 -30.39
CA ASP A 52 -9.74 23.37 -31.52
C ASP A 52 -9.61 24.76 -32.17
N ASP A 53 -8.36 25.19 -32.36
CA ASP A 53 -8.00 26.09 -33.46
C ASP A 53 -6.71 25.58 -34.14
N ASP A 54 -6.91 24.80 -35.20
CA ASP A 54 -5.86 24.36 -36.12
C ASP A 54 -5.28 25.52 -36.90
N GLY A 55 -4.26 26.17 -36.35
CA GLY A 55 -3.43 27.14 -37.04
C GLY A 55 -2.08 26.55 -37.41
N GLU A 56 -1.93 26.05 -38.63
CA GLU A 56 -0.64 25.76 -39.24
C GLU A 56 0.30 26.99 -39.17
N LEU A 57 1.27 26.93 -38.24
CA LEU A 57 2.42 27.85 -38.28
C LEU A 57 3.52 27.21 -39.14
N GLU A 58 3.51 27.51 -40.45
CA GLU A 58 4.68 27.39 -41.29
C GLU A 58 5.80 28.33 -40.75
N GLU A 59 6.71 27.77 -39.98
CA GLU A 59 7.96 28.46 -39.65
C GLU A 59 8.84 28.54 -40.91
N SER A 60 8.82 29.69 -41.56
CA SER A 60 9.82 30.08 -42.52
C SER A 60 11.14 30.39 -41.78
N PHE A 61 12.00 29.39 -41.65
CA PHE A 61 13.39 29.63 -41.29
C PHE A 61 14.06 30.38 -42.43
N GLY A 62 14.21 31.70 -42.24
CA GLY A 62 15.04 32.50 -43.13
C GLY A 62 16.47 31.96 -43.20
N GLU A 63 16.97 31.73 -44.41
CA GLU A 63 18.37 31.45 -44.66
C GLU A 63 19.25 32.50 -43.99
N VAL A 64 19.97 32.07 -42.93
CA VAL A 64 21.03 32.90 -42.36
C VAL A 64 22.20 32.90 -43.32
N ASP A 65 22.46 34.04 -43.85
CA ASP A 65 23.57 34.36 -44.73
C ASP A 65 24.90 33.84 -44.18
N ARG A 66 25.46 32.81 -44.82
CA ARG A 66 26.76 32.21 -44.49
C ARG A 66 27.94 33.07 -44.99
N GLY A 67 27.90 34.33 -44.70
CA GLY A 67 28.88 35.30 -45.09
C GLY A 67 29.50 36.11 -43.95
N ALA A 68 29.79 35.49 -42.80
CA ALA A 68 30.63 36.16 -41.80
C ALA A 68 32.00 35.54 -41.76
N SER A 69 32.95 36.26 -42.22
CA SER A 69 34.39 36.00 -42.20
C SER A 69 34.91 35.74 -40.79
N ALA A 70 35.92 34.88 -40.74
CA ALA A 70 36.67 34.58 -39.52
C ALA A 70 37.13 35.85 -38.75
N GLY A 71 36.83 35.80 -37.46
CA GLY A 71 37.61 36.35 -36.36
C GLY A 71 38.08 37.80 -36.47
N GLU A 72 37.28 38.75 -35.89
CA GLU A 72 37.84 39.96 -35.35
C GLU A 72 38.52 39.70 -34.02
N ASP A 73 39.84 39.96 -33.92
CA ASP A 73 40.56 39.93 -32.65
C ASP A 73 40.07 41.01 -31.71
N ILE A 74 39.34 40.66 -30.69
CA ILE A 74 38.99 41.57 -29.60
C ILE A 74 39.93 41.26 -28.43
N ASN A 75 40.85 42.16 -28.17
CA ASN A 75 41.83 42.10 -27.06
C ASN A 75 42.74 40.85 -27.04
N GLY A 76 43.17 40.35 -28.19
CA GLY A 76 44.12 39.22 -28.28
C GLY A 76 43.47 37.84 -28.06
N GLY A 77 42.15 37.73 -28.12
CA GLY A 77 41.40 36.45 -28.10
C GLY A 77 40.66 36.24 -29.42
N GLN A 78 40.55 35.00 -29.85
CA GLN A 78 39.73 34.64 -31.01
C GLN A 78 38.23 34.58 -30.60
N LEU A 79 37.37 35.25 -31.34
CA LEU A 79 35.93 35.15 -31.20
C LEU A 79 35.45 33.84 -31.82
N GLN A 80 35.00 32.91 -31.01
CA GLN A 80 34.36 31.69 -31.46
C GLN A 80 32.85 31.87 -31.45
N ILE A 81 32.20 31.77 -32.58
CA ILE A 81 30.75 31.80 -32.70
C ILE A 81 30.23 30.37 -32.52
N SER A 82 29.46 30.14 -31.45
CA SER A 82 28.79 28.87 -31.19
C SER A 82 27.28 29.05 -31.31
N GLU A 83 26.61 28.07 -31.92
CA GLU A 83 25.15 28.06 -32.00
C GLU A 83 24.59 27.74 -30.61
N PHE A 84 23.72 28.63 -30.07
CA PHE A 84 23.19 28.53 -28.70
C PHE A 84 22.50 27.16 -28.43
N GLY A 85 21.70 26.67 -29.39
CA GLY A 85 21.01 25.38 -29.28
C GLY A 85 21.99 24.18 -29.19
N ARG A 86 23.06 24.23 -29.95
CA ARG A 86 24.11 23.17 -29.92
C ARG A 86 24.89 23.22 -28.61
N GLU A 87 25.27 24.38 -28.13
CA GLU A 87 26.01 24.57 -26.87
C GLU A 87 25.15 24.12 -25.66
N MET A 88 23.88 24.54 -25.65
CA MET A 88 22.94 24.13 -24.59
C MET A 88 22.72 22.61 -24.58
N LYS A 89 22.56 21.99 -25.76
CA LYS A 89 22.39 20.53 -25.86
C LYS A 89 23.63 19.81 -25.33
N GLN A 90 24.84 20.23 -25.72
CA GLN A 90 26.07 19.60 -25.25
C GLN A 90 26.26 19.77 -23.73
N SER A 91 26.14 20.99 -23.22
CA SER A 91 26.26 21.27 -21.79
C SER A 91 25.22 20.51 -20.97
N PHE A 92 23.99 20.38 -21.48
CA PHE A 92 22.92 19.60 -20.80
C PHE A 92 23.23 18.10 -20.75
N ILE A 93 23.81 17.54 -21.82
CA ILE A 93 24.24 16.14 -21.87
C ILE A 93 25.36 15.90 -20.85
N GLU A 94 26.38 16.74 -20.82
CA GLU A 94 27.51 16.65 -19.89
C GLU A 94 27.02 16.76 -18.42
N TYR A 95 26.14 17.74 -18.14
CA TYR A 95 25.52 17.88 -16.83
C TYR A 95 24.71 16.65 -16.46
N SER A 96 23.89 16.14 -17.37
CA SER A 96 23.04 14.96 -17.13
C SER A 96 23.87 13.73 -16.82
N MET A 97 24.95 13.49 -17.60
CA MET A 97 25.90 12.40 -17.36
C MET A 97 26.55 12.52 -15.99
N SER A 98 27.03 13.71 -15.63
CA SER A 98 27.62 13.97 -14.31
C SER A 98 26.64 13.70 -13.18
N VAL A 99 25.39 14.13 -13.31
CA VAL A 99 24.34 13.88 -12.28
C VAL A 99 24.03 12.38 -12.16
N ILE A 100 23.97 11.65 -13.28
CA ILE A 100 23.66 10.22 -13.30
C ILE A 100 24.82 9.44 -12.67
N THR A 101 26.05 9.62 -13.14
CA THR A 101 27.20 8.78 -12.79
C THR A 101 27.88 9.19 -11.49
N ALA A 102 27.90 10.49 -11.16
CA ALA A 102 28.69 11.03 -10.06
C ALA A 102 27.90 11.71 -8.93
N ARG A 103 26.54 11.64 -8.94
CA ARG A 103 25.75 12.31 -7.89
C ARG A 103 24.57 11.51 -7.37
N ALA A 104 23.59 11.13 -8.24
CA ALA A 104 22.26 10.73 -7.81
C ALA A 104 22.12 9.23 -7.58
N LEU A 105 22.81 8.40 -8.38
CA LEU A 105 22.64 6.95 -8.37
C LEU A 105 23.70 6.25 -7.51
N PRO A 106 23.32 5.15 -6.82
CA PRO A 106 24.26 4.32 -6.08
C PRO A 106 25.02 3.36 -6.99
N ASP A 107 26.26 3.01 -6.63
CA ASP A 107 26.99 1.91 -7.25
C ASP A 107 26.43 0.57 -6.74
N VAL A 108 26.25 -0.40 -7.62
CA VAL A 108 25.68 -1.72 -7.26
C VAL A 108 26.56 -2.49 -6.29
N ARG A 109 27.86 -2.27 -6.31
CA ARG A 109 28.90 -2.98 -5.53
C ARG A 109 28.82 -2.65 -4.03
N ASP A 110 28.75 -1.36 -3.67
CA ASP A 110 28.75 -0.90 -2.26
C ASP A 110 27.45 -0.20 -1.83
N GLY A 111 26.53 0.03 -2.77
CA GLY A 111 25.21 0.67 -2.49
C GLY A 111 25.31 2.14 -2.10
N LEU A 112 26.43 2.80 -2.37
CA LEU A 112 26.68 4.17 -1.93
C LEU A 112 26.68 5.13 -3.12
N LYS A 113 26.16 6.33 -2.87
CA LYS A 113 26.41 7.48 -3.75
C LYS A 113 27.80 8.04 -3.47
N PRO A 114 28.41 8.77 -4.40
CA PRO A 114 29.75 9.34 -4.20
C PRO A 114 29.88 10.13 -2.89
N VAL A 115 28.92 10.97 -2.54
CA VAL A 115 28.97 11.76 -1.30
C VAL A 115 29.00 10.88 -0.04
N HIS A 116 28.19 9.80 0.00
CA HIS A 116 28.18 8.87 1.13
C HIS A 116 29.51 8.13 1.26
N ARG A 117 30.05 7.66 0.14
CA ARG A 117 31.34 6.96 0.10
C ARG A 117 32.47 7.87 0.59
N ARG A 118 32.50 9.12 0.13
CA ARG A 118 33.48 10.14 0.54
C ARG A 118 33.40 10.47 2.02
N ILE A 119 32.18 10.55 2.60
CA ILE A 119 31.99 10.77 4.03
C ILE A 119 32.58 9.61 4.84
N LEU A 120 32.25 8.36 4.51
CA LEU A 120 32.75 7.19 5.23
C LEU A 120 34.26 7.04 5.07
N TYR A 121 34.78 7.29 3.87
CA TYR A 121 36.21 7.25 3.59
C TYR A 121 36.98 8.34 4.37
N ALA A 122 36.52 9.58 4.34
CA ALA A 122 37.15 10.68 5.06
C ALA A 122 37.17 10.43 6.59
N MET A 123 36.07 9.88 7.14
CA MET A 123 36.01 9.49 8.56
C MET A 123 37.00 8.37 8.90
N ASN A 124 37.20 7.41 7.99
CA ASN A 124 38.17 6.33 8.14
C ASN A 124 39.60 6.86 8.14
N GLU A 125 39.96 7.71 7.16
CA GLU A 125 41.29 8.34 7.08
C GLU A 125 41.56 9.22 8.31
N SER A 126 40.60 9.95 8.80
CA SER A 126 40.69 10.76 9.99
C SER A 126 40.71 9.94 11.29
N GLY A 127 40.57 8.60 11.23
CA GLY A 127 40.56 7.70 12.37
C GLY A 127 39.41 7.91 13.34
N ILE A 128 38.22 8.31 12.81
CA ILE A 128 37.02 8.55 13.60
C ILE A 128 36.24 7.22 13.75
N TYR A 129 36.82 6.28 14.52
CA TYR A 129 36.34 4.91 14.66
C TYR A 129 35.32 4.73 15.78
N PRO A 130 34.53 3.65 15.80
CA PRO A 130 33.50 3.36 16.81
C PRO A 130 34.03 3.27 18.25
N ASN A 131 35.31 2.90 18.42
CA ASN A 131 35.99 2.77 19.69
C ASN A 131 36.71 4.04 20.15
N ARG A 132 36.55 5.14 19.42
CA ARG A 132 37.12 6.45 19.76
C ARG A 132 36.04 7.44 20.14
N PRO A 133 36.34 8.54 20.84
CA PRO A 133 35.40 9.60 21.12
C PRO A 133 34.81 10.18 19.84
N HIS A 134 33.55 10.63 19.91
CA HIS A 134 32.92 11.38 18.85
C HIS A 134 33.70 12.67 18.55
N LYS A 135 33.65 13.11 17.29
CA LYS A 135 34.19 14.40 16.85
C LYS A 135 33.06 15.30 16.38
N LYS A 136 33.23 16.63 16.46
CA LYS A 136 32.27 17.58 15.91
C LYS A 136 31.95 17.26 14.44
N SER A 137 30.70 17.26 14.06
CA SER A 137 30.28 16.96 12.70
C SER A 137 30.89 17.93 11.69
N ALA A 138 31.08 19.19 12.09
CA ALA A 138 31.80 20.19 11.29
C ALA A 138 33.25 19.78 10.91
N TRP A 139 33.93 18.97 11.74
CA TRP A 139 35.25 18.44 11.38
C TRP A 139 35.13 17.49 10.17
N THR A 140 34.24 16.54 10.22
CA THR A 140 34.05 15.57 9.15
C THR A 140 33.61 16.27 7.86
N VAL A 141 32.67 17.20 7.95
CA VAL A 141 32.19 18.00 6.80
C VAL A 141 33.35 18.77 6.15
N GLY A 142 34.19 19.44 6.96
CA GLY A 142 35.36 20.17 6.48
C GLY A 142 36.36 19.28 5.76
N GLU A 143 36.69 18.08 6.32
CA GLU A 143 37.56 17.10 5.68
C GLU A 143 37.04 16.60 4.34
N VAL A 144 35.73 16.34 4.26
CA VAL A 144 35.08 15.86 3.02
C VAL A 144 35.10 16.93 1.94
N ILE A 145 34.74 18.16 2.26
CA ILE A 145 34.71 19.26 1.28
C ILE A 145 36.08 19.62 0.82
N GLY A 146 37.02 19.75 1.76
CA GLY A 146 38.39 20.18 1.45
C GLY A 146 39.19 19.16 0.64
N LYS A 147 38.88 17.87 0.74
CA LYS A 147 39.69 16.82 0.14
C LYS A 147 39.02 16.05 -1.01
N TYR A 148 37.71 15.87 -0.99
CA TYR A 148 37.04 14.89 -1.89
C TYR A 148 35.79 15.42 -2.59
N HIS A 149 35.01 16.31 -1.93
CA HIS A 149 33.68 16.66 -2.44
C HIS A 149 33.46 18.18 -2.48
N PRO A 150 33.80 18.88 -3.58
CA PRO A 150 33.78 20.33 -3.68
C PRO A 150 32.36 20.91 -3.89
N HIS A 151 31.47 20.63 -2.94
CA HIS A 151 30.08 21.10 -2.92
C HIS A 151 29.73 21.76 -1.57
N GLY A 152 28.54 22.31 -1.44
CA GLY A 152 28.10 23.01 -0.24
C GLY A 152 28.13 22.15 1.03
N ASP A 153 28.54 22.77 2.13
CA ASP A 153 28.64 22.12 3.45
C ASP A 153 27.32 21.56 3.95
N SER A 154 26.21 22.25 3.69
CA SER A 154 24.86 21.79 4.05
C SER A 154 24.52 20.46 3.37
N ALA A 155 24.85 20.28 2.09
CA ALA A 155 24.56 19.04 1.36
C ALA A 155 25.35 17.85 1.94
N VAL A 156 26.63 18.05 2.28
CA VAL A 156 27.46 17.01 2.89
C VAL A 156 26.97 16.69 4.31
N TYR A 157 26.60 17.73 5.09
CA TYR A 157 26.08 17.54 6.45
C TYR A 157 24.74 16.80 6.44
N GLU A 158 23.78 17.17 5.59
CA GLU A 158 22.50 16.47 5.46
C GLU A 158 22.64 15.01 5.02
N ALA A 159 23.58 14.73 4.09
CA ALA A 159 23.90 13.36 3.71
C ALA A 159 24.47 12.58 4.92
N MET A 160 25.35 13.17 5.70
CA MET A 160 25.90 12.57 6.92
C MET A 160 24.83 12.35 7.98
N VAL A 161 23.93 13.31 8.18
CA VAL A 161 22.78 13.23 9.10
C VAL A 161 21.90 12.05 8.73
N ARG A 162 21.55 11.89 7.44
CA ARG A 162 20.73 10.78 6.98
C ARG A 162 21.36 9.42 7.27
N LEU A 163 22.68 9.27 7.15
CA LEU A 163 23.41 8.04 7.48
C LEU A 163 23.37 7.68 8.98
N ALA A 164 23.05 8.64 9.86
CA ALA A 164 22.92 8.43 11.30
C ALA A 164 21.46 8.22 11.77
N GLN A 165 20.46 8.52 10.96
CA GLN A 165 19.05 8.46 11.34
C GLN A 165 18.51 7.02 11.33
N TRP A 166 18.04 6.54 12.48
CA TRP A 166 17.47 5.21 12.64
C TRP A 166 16.18 4.97 11.85
N PHE A 167 15.42 6.05 11.55
CA PHE A 167 14.19 6.01 10.78
C PHE A 167 14.41 6.14 9.27
N SER A 168 15.62 6.52 8.85
CA SER A 168 16.03 6.62 7.44
C SER A 168 16.83 5.41 6.98
N MET A 169 17.70 4.87 7.83
CA MET A 169 18.61 3.78 7.52
C MET A 169 18.19 2.51 8.27
N ARG A 170 18.08 1.39 7.57
CA ARG A 170 17.80 0.10 8.23
C ARG A 170 18.96 -0.35 9.12
N THR A 171 20.17 -0.08 8.66
CA THR A 171 21.42 -0.27 9.41
C THR A 171 22.21 1.02 9.33
N PRO A 172 22.14 1.91 10.35
CA PRO A 172 22.87 3.17 10.34
C PRO A 172 24.38 2.97 10.22
N LEU A 173 25.03 3.82 9.42
CA LEU A 173 26.47 3.77 9.16
C LEU A 173 27.26 4.81 9.97
N ILE A 174 26.59 5.79 10.55
CA ILE A 174 27.17 6.80 11.42
C ILE A 174 26.49 6.72 12.80
N ASP A 175 27.28 6.82 13.83
CA ASP A 175 26.87 6.94 15.21
C ASP A 175 26.92 8.43 15.59
N GLY A 176 25.74 9.04 15.72
CA GLY A 176 25.57 10.46 15.99
C GLY A 176 25.29 10.72 17.48
N HIS A 177 25.89 11.79 18.01
CA HIS A 177 25.63 12.30 19.34
C HIS A 177 25.11 13.73 19.28
N GLY A 178 23.93 13.98 19.85
CA GLY A 178 23.19 15.23 19.76
C GLY A 178 21.91 15.09 18.96
N ASN A 179 21.36 16.20 18.47
CA ASN A 179 20.14 16.20 17.66
C ASN A 179 20.44 16.01 16.16
N PHE A 180 20.16 14.83 15.63
CA PHE A 180 20.24 14.48 14.20
C PHE A 180 18.87 14.49 13.50
N GLY A 181 17.91 15.29 14.00
CA GLY A 181 16.56 15.31 13.48
C GLY A 181 15.68 14.23 14.11
N ASN A 182 14.41 14.28 13.78
CA ASN A 182 13.41 13.32 14.26
C ASN A 182 12.42 12.93 13.16
N ILE A 183 11.54 12.00 13.47
CA ILE A 183 10.52 11.50 12.55
C ILE A 183 9.36 12.51 12.37
N ASP A 184 9.30 13.55 13.17
CA ASP A 184 8.33 14.66 13.06
C ASP A 184 8.72 15.68 11.98
N GLY A 185 9.93 15.51 11.41
CA GLY A 185 10.46 16.37 10.37
C GLY A 185 11.28 17.54 10.88
N ASP A 186 11.57 17.59 12.19
CA ASP A 186 12.52 18.58 12.70
C ASP A 186 13.92 18.30 12.15
N GLY A 187 14.59 19.33 11.68
CA GLY A 187 15.94 19.24 11.16
C GLY A 187 16.98 18.93 12.23
N ALA A 188 18.15 18.47 11.79
CA ALA A 188 19.29 18.31 12.69
C ALA A 188 19.77 19.66 13.22
N ALA A 189 20.34 19.66 14.44
CA ALA A 189 21.02 20.85 14.95
C ALA A 189 22.24 21.18 14.05
N ALA A 190 22.67 22.44 14.04
CA ALA A 190 23.81 22.87 13.24
C ALA A 190 25.07 22.01 13.56
N MET A 191 25.90 21.71 12.54
CA MET A 191 27.04 20.79 12.59
C MET A 191 28.10 21.12 13.65
N ARG A 192 28.12 22.36 14.15
CA ARG A 192 28.98 22.79 15.25
C ARG A 192 28.54 22.26 16.61
N TYR A 193 27.27 21.85 16.76
CA TYR A 193 26.72 21.30 18.01
C TYR A 193 26.74 19.77 18.02
N THR A 194 26.44 19.13 16.87
CA THR A 194 26.39 17.68 16.75
C THR A 194 27.80 17.06 16.70
N GLU A 195 27.90 15.82 17.13
CA GLU A 195 29.11 15.02 17.05
C GLU A 195 28.84 13.70 16.36
N SER A 196 29.82 13.16 15.68
CA SER A 196 29.69 11.94 14.89
C SER A 196 30.94 11.06 14.96
N ARG A 197 30.76 9.77 14.73
CA ARG A 197 31.78 8.78 14.46
C ARG A 197 31.21 7.67 13.58
N LEU A 198 32.09 6.84 13.01
CA LEU A 198 31.63 5.67 12.24
C LEU A 198 30.87 4.72 13.19
N ALA A 199 29.76 4.16 12.70
CA ALA A 199 29.07 3.07 13.36
C ALA A 199 29.82 1.74 13.14
N LYS A 200 29.61 0.76 14.01
CA LYS A 200 30.29 -0.54 13.87
C LYS A 200 30.04 -1.24 12.52
N PRO A 201 28.82 -1.24 11.95
CA PRO A 201 28.59 -1.82 10.62
C PRO A 201 29.37 -1.13 9.49
N ALA A 202 29.59 0.19 9.57
CA ALA A 202 30.38 0.92 8.57
C ALA A 202 31.84 0.42 8.47
N MET A 203 32.39 -0.11 9.56
CA MET A 203 33.73 -0.70 9.55
C MET A 203 33.81 -1.93 8.64
N GLU A 204 32.72 -2.67 8.48
CA GLU A 204 32.68 -3.84 7.58
C GLU A 204 32.59 -3.42 6.09
N LEU A 205 32.12 -2.20 5.80
CA LEU A 205 32.18 -1.64 4.44
C LEU A 205 33.59 -1.18 4.07
N LEU A 206 34.37 -0.70 5.04
CA LEU A 206 35.70 -0.12 4.87
C LEU A 206 36.84 -1.11 5.10
N ARG A 207 36.52 -2.31 5.59
CA ARG A 207 37.54 -3.30 5.97
C ARG A 207 38.36 -3.74 4.78
N ASP A 208 39.64 -3.91 5.01
CA ASP A 208 40.63 -4.32 4.00
C ASP A 208 40.83 -3.32 2.83
N LEU A 209 40.36 -2.08 2.93
CA LEU A 209 40.54 -1.03 1.92
C LEU A 209 42.03 -0.78 1.59
N GLN A 210 42.91 -0.94 2.57
CA GLN A 210 44.35 -0.73 2.43
C GLN A 210 45.10 -1.94 1.82
N LYS A 211 44.40 -2.99 1.39
CA LYS A 211 44.94 -4.20 0.81
C LYS A 211 44.75 -4.30 -0.70
N ASP A 212 44.67 -3.18 -1.37
CA ASP A 212 44.47 -3.10 -2.83
C ASP A 212 43.24 -3.89 -3.32
N THR A 213 42.16 -3.82 -2.55
CA THR A 213 40.92 -4.59 -2.79
C THR A 213 39.99 -3.94 -3.79
N VAL A 214 40.12 -2.65 -4.06
CA VAL A 214 39.28 -1.84 -4.94
C VAL A 214 40.14 -0.93 -5.79
N ASP A 215 39.55 -0.39 -6.87
CA ASP A 215 40.17 0.59 -7.72
C ASP A 215 40.13 1.98 -7.08
N TRP A 216 41.14 2.79 -7.43
CA TRP A 216 41.34 4.14 -6.93
C TRP A 216 41.26 5.11 -8.09
N GLN A 217 40.70 6.29 -7.85
CA GLN A 217 40.68 7.41 -8.78
C GLN A 217 41.24 8.67 -8.10
N PRO A 218 41.76 9.63 -8.90
CA PRO A 218 42.14 10.92 -8.34
C PRO A 218 40.89 11.64 -7.78
N ASN A 219 41.13 12.46 -6.74
CA ASN A 219 40.10 13.39 -6.25
C ASN A 219 39.96 14.56 -7.25
N TYR A 220 39.06 15.54 -6.93
CA TYR A 220 38.73 16.65 -7.82
C TYR A 220 39.90 17.56 -8.20
N ASP A 221 40.96 17.65 -7.42
CA ASP A 221 42.16 18.47 -7.66
C ASP A 221 43.42 17.63 -7.98
N GLU A 222 43.27 16.31 -8.16
CA GLU A 222 44.33 15.34 -8.45
C GLU A 222 45.43 15.24 -7.36
N SER A 223 45.24 15.88 -6.20
CA SER A 223 46.23 15.88 -5.12
C SER A 223 46.19 14.61 -4.28
N LEU A 224 45.02 13.93 -4.23
CA LEU A 224 44.78 12.73 -3.44
C LEU A 224 44.09 11.68 -4.28
N ALA A 225 44.03 10.47 -3.77
CA ALA A 225 43.23 9.39 -4.36
C ALA A 225 42.03 9.03 -3.45
N GLU A 226 40.92 8.69 -4.10
CA GLU A 226 39.73 8.17 -3.42
C GLU A 226 39.31 6.81 -4.01
N PRO A 227 38.66 5.91 -3.24
CA PRO A 227 38.21 4.63 -3.77
C PRO A 227 36.99 4.81 -4.69
N VAL A 228 37.00 4.10 -5.83
CA VAL A 228 35.85 4.07 -6.76
C VAL A 228 34.62 3.40 -6.13
N ALA A 229 34.84 2.32 -5.37
CA ALA A 229 33.85 1.63 -4.55
C ALA A 229 34.49 1.17 -3.24
N LEU A 230 33.70 0.85 -2.24
CA LEU A 230 34.20 0.24 -1.00
C LEU A 230 34.20 -1.29 -1.10
N PRO A 231 35.04 -2.01 -0.32
CA PRO A 231 35.01 -3.48 -0.27
C PRO A 231 33.68 -4.10 0.16
N ALA A 232 32.91 -3.40 0.99
CA ALA A 232 31.50 -3.67 1.33
C ALA A 232 31.19 -5.14 1.63
N ARG A 233 31.63 -5.67 2.77
CA ARG A 233 31.49 -7.09 3.15
C ARG A 233 30.05 -7.59 3.42
N PHE A 234 29.03 -6.75 3.24
CA PHE A 234 27.63 -7.11 3.22
C PHE A 234 26.91 -6.33 2.13
N PRO A 235 25.79 -6.81 1.56
CA PRO A 235 25.09 -6.21 0.43
C PRO A 235 24.35 -4.92 0.84
N ASN A 236 25.11 -3.83 1.04
CA ASN A 236 24.59 -2.57 1.57
C ASN A 236 23.51 -1.94 0.71
N LEU A 237 23.57 -2.12 -0.63
CA LEU A 237 22.53 -1.65 -1.54
C LEU A 237 21.15 -2.19 -1.16
N LEU A 238 21.05 -3.47 -0.86
CA LEU A 238 19.79 -4.11 -0.44
C LEU A 238 19.47 -3.79 1.02
N VAL A 239 20.46 -3.81 1.91
CA VAL A 239 20.24 -3.62 3.35
C VAL A 239 19.71 -2.23 3.67
N ASN A 240 20.31 -1.17 3.12
CA ASN A 240 19.94 0.21 3.39
C ASN A 240 19.09 0.85 2.30
N GLY A 241 19.02 0.22 1.12
CA GLY A 241 18.36 0.81 -0.02
C GLY A 241 19.05 2.09 -0.51
N SER A 242 18.43 2.75 -1.46
CA SER A 242 18.87 4.06 -1.96
C SER A 242 17.70 4.80 -2.60
N GLN A 243 17.69 6.13 -2.48
CA GLN A 243 16.73 6.99 -3.16
C GLN A 243 17.48 8.14 -3.81
N GLY A 244 17.19 8.46 -5.07
CA GLY A 244 17.83 9.55 -5.79
C GLY A 244 17.09 9.93 -7.06
N ILE A 245 17.12 11.21 -7.39
CA ILE A 245 16.52 11.78 -8.59
C ILE A 245 17.68 12.28 -9.46
N ALA A 246 17.83 11.69 -10.64
CA ALA A 246 18.77 12.10 -11.66
C ALA A 246 18.03 12.81 -12.81
N VAL A 247 18.72 13.15 -13.87
CA VAL A 247 18.09 13.70 -15.07
C VAL A 247 17.52 12.54 -15.89
N GLY A 248 16.22 12.57 -16.15
CA GLY A 248 15.51 11.55 -16.94
C GLY A 248 15.30 10.20 -16.24
N MET A 249 15.78 10.03 -15.00
CA MET A 249 15.62 8.78 -14.25
C MET A 249 15.69 8.99 -12.74
N ALA A 250 15.11 8.06 -11.99
CA ALA A 250 15.15 8.09 -10.53
C ALA A 250 15.40 6.68 -9.99
N THR A 251 16.05 6.57 -8.85
CA THR A 251 16.19 5.31 -8.10
C THR A 251 15.41 5.37 -6.81
N ASN A 252 14.74 4.26 -6.45
CA ASN A 252 14.05 4.10 -5.20
C ASN A 252 14.10 2.63 -4.77
N ILE A 253 15.21 2.25 -4.15
CA ILE A 253 15.48 0.88 -3.71
C ILE A 253 15.09 0.75 -2.25
N ALA A 254 14.20 -0.20 -1.96
CA ALA A 254 13.73 -0.45 -0.61
C ALA A 254 14.82 -1.07 0.28
N PRO A 255 14.86 -0.74 1.57
CA PRO A 255 15.75 -1.39 2.54
C PRO A 255 15.24 -2.79 2.91
N HIS A 256 16.18 -3.69 3.27
CA HIS A 256 15.90 -5.09 3.63
C HIS A 256 16.59 -5.49 4.92
N ASN A 257 16.17 -6.60 5.49
CA ASN A 257 16.80 -7.18 6.68
C ASN A 257 18.21 -7.69 6.35
N LEU A 258 19.17 -7.35 7.20
CA LEU A 258 20.58 -7.74 7.00
C LEU A 258 20.77 -9.26 6.97
N THR A 259 20.13 -9.97 7.88
CA THR A 259 20.23 -11.43 7.96
C THR A 259 19.64 -12.10 6.72
N GLU A 260 18.45 -11.67 6.30
CA GLU A 260 17.77 -12.20 5.13
C GLU A 260 18.56 -11.92 3.84
N ALA A 261 19.11 -10.71 3.68
CA ALA A 261 19.92 -10.36 2.52
C ALA A 261 21.22 -11.17 2.45
N ILE A 262 21.87 -11.41 3.58
CA ILE A 262 23.04 -12.26 3.66
C ILE A 262 22.71 -13.72 3.34
N GLU A 263 21.63 -14.27 3.91
CA GLU A 263 21.25 -15.65 3.67
C GLU A 263 20.79 -15.86 2.21
N ALA A 264 20.09 -14.88 1.61
CA ALA A 264 19.74 -14.91 0.19
C ALA A 264 21.00 -14.88 -0.71
N THR A 265 22.02 -14.08 -0.34
CA THR A 265 23.30 -14.07 -1.04
C THR A 265 24.01 -15.42 -0.92
N CYS A 266 24.07 -16.00 0.29
CA CYS A 266 24.67 -17.31 0.51
C CYS A 266 23.93 -18.42 -0.26
N TYR A 267 22.62 -18.33 -0.32
CA TYR A 267 21.80 -19.29 -1.08
C TYR A 267 22.07 -19.21 -2.58
N LEU A 268 22.20 -17.98 -3.14
CA LEU A 268 22.52 -17.79 -4.55
C LEU A 268 23.91 -18.29 -4.88
N ILE A 269 24.90 -18.15 -3.98
CA ILE A 269 26.25 -18.74 -4.13
C ILE A 269 26.17 -20.26 -4.25
N ASP A 270 25.33 -20.89 -3.41
CA ASP A 270 25.17 -22.36 -3.42
C ASP A 270 24.29 -22.86 -4.57
N ASN A 271 23.39 -22.03 -5.10
CA ASN A 271 22.44 -22.31 -6.17
C ASN A 271 22.46 -21.18 -7.23
N PRO A 272 23.43 -21.18 -8.15
CA PRO A 272 23.57 -20.09 -9.14
C PRO A 272 22.35 -19.86 -10.05
N ASP A 273 21.54 -20.90 -10.25
CA ASP A 273 20.31 -20.86 -11.07
C ASP A 273 19.04 -20.58 -10.25
N ALA A 274 19.18 -20.15 -8.98
CA ALA A 274 18.05 -19.88 -8.11
C ALA A 274 17.06 -18.87 -8.73
N THR A 275 15.78 -19.21 -8.64
CA THR A 275 14.67 -18.38 -9.10
C THR A 275 14.35 -17.28 -8.07
N VAL A 276 13.64 -16.23 -8.51
CA VAL A 276 13.17 -15.19 -7.61
C VAL A 276 12.22 -15.75 -6.55
N ASP A 277 11.38 -16.73 -6.89
CA ASP A 277 10.46 -17.36 -5.93
C ASP A 277 11.20 -18.12 -4.81
N GLU A 278 12.33 -18.77 -5.11
CA GLU A 278 13.18 -19.42 -4.11
C GLU A 278 13.87 -18.38 -3.21
N LEU A 279 14.38 -17.31 -3.79
CA LEU A 279 14.98 -16.20 -3.04
C LEU A 279 13.95 -15.52 -2.12
N MET A 280 12.69 -15.40 -2.55
CA MET A 280 11.60 -14.85 -1.75
C MET A 280 11.23 -15.71 -0.53
N GLN A 281 11.54 -17.00 -0.52
CA GLN A 281 11.35 -17.82 0.69
C GLN A 281 12.32 -17.42 1.81
N ILE A 282 13.49 -16.87 1.45
CA ILE A 282 14.53 -16.43 2.40
C ILE A 282 14.37 -14.94 2.70
N MET A 283 14.15 -14.13 1.67
CA MET A 283 13.98 -12.68 1.76
C MET A 283 12.58 -12.31 1.22
N PRO A 284 11.52 -12.44 2.04
CA PRO A 284 10.13 -12.33 1.59
C PRO A 284 9.72 -10.94 1.14
N GLY A 285 10.52 -9.90 1.44
CA GLY A 285 10.24 -8.54 1.03
C GLY A 285 11.06 -7.49 1.76
N PRO A 286 10.85 -6.21 1.48
CA PRO A 286 11.48 -5.10 2.18
C PRO A 286 11.28 -5.15 3.69
N ASP A 287 12.23 -4.58 4.43
CA ASP A 287 12.18 -4.45 5.89
C ASP A 287 12.50 -3.00 6.26
N PHE A 288 11.45 -2.19 6.39
CA PHE A 288 11.57 -0.77 6.62
C PHE A 288 12.02 -0.44 8.05
N PRO A 289 12.87 0.57 8.24
CA PRO A 289 13.33 1.00 9.58
C PRO A 289 12.19 1.29 10.55
N THR A 290 11.10 1.88 10.07
CA THR A 290 9.93 2.28 10.84
C THR A 290 8.91 1.15 11.07
N GLY A 291 9.18 -0.07 10.60
CA GLY A 291 8.27 -1.22 10.69
C GLY A 291 7.12 -1.12 9.71
N ALA A 292 5.88 -1.04 10.22
CA ALA A 292 4.63 -1.04 9.45
C ALA A 292 4.30 -2.38 8.79
N ILE A 293 3.21 -2.43 8.02
CA ILE A 293 2.66 -3.65 7.41
C ILE A 293 2.64 -3.48 5.89
N ILE A 294 3.27 -4.39 5.16
CA ILE A 294 3.13 -4.47 3.71
C ILE A 294 1.86 -5.26 3.38
N MET A 295 1.04 -4.73 2.48
CA MET A 295 -0.23 -5.32 2.06
C MET A 295 -0.05 -6.07 0.74
N GLY A 296 -0.11 -7.41 0.81
CA GLY A 296 0.10 -8.29 -0.35
C GLY A 296 1.57 -8.49 -0.73
N SER A 297 1.83 -9.49 -1.55
CA SER A 297 3.17 -9.87 -2.04
C SER A 297 3.39 -9.62 -3.52
N ALA A 298 2.35 -9.31 -4.30
CA ALA A 298 2.44 -9.16 -5.75
C ALA A 298 3.38 -8.01 -6.15
N GLY A 299 3.27 -6.83 -5.49
CA GLY A 299 4.16 -5.71 -5.74
C GLY A 299 5.62 -5.98 -5.38
N ILE A 300 5.87 -6.80 -4.33
CA ILE A 300 7.22 -7.25 -3.96
C ILE A 300 7.77 -8.15 -5.07
N LYS A 301 7.00 -9.16 -5.49
CA LYS A 301 7.40 -10.11 -6.53
C LYS A 301 7.71 -9.38 -7.83
N GLN A 302 6.84 -8.48 -8.26
CA GLN A 302 7.07 -7.66 -9.44
C GLN A 302 8.37 -6.85 -9.34
N SER A 303 8.62 -6.21 -8.18
CA SER A 303 9.87 -5.46 -7.96
C SER A 303 11.11 -6.34 -8.01
N TYR A 304 11.05 -7.56 -7.50
CA TYR A 304 12.16 -8.49 -7.48
C TYR A 304 12.44 -9.12 -8.85
N GLU A 305 11.41 -9.32 -9.68
CA GLU A 305 11.54 -9.87 -11.04
C GLU A 305 12.00 -8.82 -12.04
N THR A 306 11.41 -7.62 -12.00
CA THR A 306 11.58 -6.60 -13.06
C THR A 306 12.40 -5.39 -12.64
N GLY A 307 12.73 -5.28 -11.35
CA GLY A 307 13.33 -4.07 -10.77
C GLY A 307 12.33 -2.94 -10.50
N ARG A 308 11.05 -3.07 -10.87
CA ARG A 308 10.00 -2.07 -10.64
C ARG A 308 8.77 -2.72 -10.03
N GLY A 309 8.18 -2.07 -9.02
CA GLY A 309 6.99 -2.58 -8.36
C GLY A 309 6.33 -1.57 -7.46
N SER A 310 5.04 -1.79 -7.19
CA SER A 310 4.21 -0.94 -6.33
C SER A 310 3.92 -1.70 -5.04
N ILE A 311 4.49 -1.26 -3.91
CA ILE A 311 4.40 -1.92 -2.62
C ILE A 311 3.56 -1.08 -1.68
N THR A 312 2.35 -1.53 -1.34
CA THR A 312 1.46 -0.82 -0.42
C THR A 312 1.91 -1.05 1.02
N VAL A 313 2.18 0.02 1.74
CA VAL A 313 2.62 0.01 3.15
C VAL A 313 1.58 0.70 4.00
N ARG A 314 1.15 0.05 5.07
CA ARG A 314 0.11 0.51 6.00
C ARG A 314 0.66 0.62 7.42
N ALA A 315 0.30 1.70 8.12
CA ALA A 315 0.64 1.91 9.53
C ALA A 315 0.05 0.79 10.41
N LYS A 316 0.78 0.40 11.44
CA LYS A 316 0.32 -0.57 12.43
C LYS A 316 -0.53 0.13 13.49
N ALA A 317 -1.79 -0.28 13.57
CA ALA A 317 -2.75 0.29 14.49
C ALA A 317 -3.42 -0.77 15.35
N HIS A 318 -3.80 -0.40 16.57
CA HIS A 318 -4.65 -1.22 17.43
C HIS A 318 -5.69 -0.37 18.13
N VAL A 319 -6.78 -1.00 18.55
CA VAL A 319 -7.87 -0.33 19.23
C VAL A 319 -7.72 -0.56 20.74
N GLU A 320 -7.67 0.52 21.49
CA GLU A 320 -7.71 0.49 22.95
C GLU A 320 -9.06 1.02 23.46
N SER A 321 -9.69 0.32 24.40
CA SER A 321 -10.89 0.79 25.05
C SER A 321 -10.55 1.45 26.40
N THR A 322 -11.07 2.65 26.61
CA THR A 322 -10.89 3.37 27.89
C THR A 322 -11.88 2.88 28.93
N LYS A 323 -11.57 3.06 30.23
CA LYS A 323 -12.47 2.75 31.35
C LYS A 323 -13.83 3.46 31.25
N THR A 324 -13.92 4.54 30.48
CA THR A 324 -15.15 5.32 30.23
C THR A 324 -15.97 4.80 29.05
N GLY A 325 -15.61 3.66 28.44
CA GLY A 325 -16.29 3.07 27.29
C GLY A 325 -16.11 3.83 25.98
N ARG A 326 -15.07 4.67 25.87
CA ARG A 326 -14.63 5.27 24.60
C ARG A 326 -13.50 4.43 24.00
N ASN A 327 -13.48 4.31 22.70
CA ASN A 327 -12.40 3.69 21.97
C ASN A 327 -11.38 4.74 21.52
N ARG A 328 -10.13 4.32 21.40
CA ARG A 328 -9.05 5.09 20.78
C ARG A 328 -8.28 4.21 19.81
N LEU A 329 -7.83 4.82 18.72
CA LEU A 329 -6.91 4.21 17.77
C LEU A 329 -5.49 4.60 18.19
N VAL A 330 -4.62 3.64 18.29
CA VAL A 330 -3.21 3.85 18.67
C VAL A 330 -2.34 3.34 17.54
N PHE A 331 -1.52 4.22 16.97
CA PHE A 331 -0.56 3.88 15.92
C PHE A 331 0.83 3.79 16.55
N THR A 332 1.46 2.63 16.39
CA THR A 332 2.80 2.33 16.92
C THR A 332 3.89 2.33 15.85
N GLU A 333 3.51 2.16 14.60
CA GLU A 333 4.40 2.15 13.46
C GLU A 333 3.73 2.90 12.31
N ILE A 334 4.50 3.72 11.58
CA ILE A 334 4.03 4.48 10.42
C ILE A 334 4.81 4.06 9.17
N PRO A 335 4.28 4.24 7.96
CA PRO A 335 4.97 3.89 6.73
C PRO A 335 6.31 4.62 6.60
N TYR A 336 7.25 3.95 5.94
CA TYR A 336 8.59 4.49 5.69
C TYR A 336 8.54 5.79 4.90
N MET A 337 9.40 6.75 5.23
CA MET A 337 9.50 8.10 4.63
C MET A 337 8.30 9.02 4.93
N VAL A 338 7.35 8.61 5.76
CA VAL A 338 6.24 9.49 6.18
C VAL A 338 6.70 10.38 7.33
N ASN A 339 6.48 11.69 7.19
CA ASN A 339 6.66 12.68 8.25
C ASN A 339 5.45 12.63 9.19
N LYS A 340 5.70 12.34 10.50
CA LYS A 340 4.64 12.18 11.50
C LYS A 340 3.95 13.52 11.82
N GLY A 341 4.67 14.64 11.82
CA GLY A 341 4.11 15.99 12.06
C GLY A 341 3.12 16.39 10.96
N THR A 342 3.54 16.32 9.69
CA THR A 342 2.67 16.61 8.53
C THR A 342 1.47 15.64 8.46
N LEU A 343 1.66 14.37 8.84
CA LEU A 343 0.56 13.41 8.94
C LEU A 343 -0.49 13.86 9.97
N GLN A 344 -0.07 14.33 11.15
CA GLN A 344 -0.98 14.84 12.18
C GLN A 344 -1.73 16.09 11.70
N GLU A 345 -1.06 17.03 11.07
CA GLU A 345 -1.68 18.21 10.48
C GLU A 345 -2.73 17.85 9.44
N LYS A 346 -2.42 16.89 8.56
CA LYS A 346 -3.36 16.41 7.54
C LYS A 346 -4.60 15.76 8.17
N ILE A 347 -4.43 14.95 9.21
CA ILE A 347 -5.56 14.36 9.96
C ILE A 347 -6.42 15.47 10.57
N ALA A 348 -5.81 16.46 11.25
CA ALA A 348 -6.53 17.57 11.85
C ALA A 348 -7.31 18.39 10.79
N GLN A 349 -6.72 18.64 9.63
CA GLN A 349 -7.39 19.28 8.50
C GLN A 349 -8.63 18.50 8.05
N LEU A 350 -8.50 17.21 7.80
CA LEU A 350 -9.62 16.34 7.34
C LEU A 350 -10.77 16.27 8.36
N VAL A 351 -10.47 16.36 9.65
CA VAL A 351 -11.48 16.43 10.71
C VAL A 351 -12.19 17.78 10.69
N ASN A 352 -11.46 18.89 10.54
CA ASN A 352 -12.03 20.24 10.43
C ASN A 352 -12.90 20.39 9.18
N ASP A 353 -12.48 19.83 8.05
CA ASP A 353 -13.22 19.81 6.78
C ASP A 353 -14.40 18.82 6.80
N LYS A 354 -14.61 18.10 7.91
CA LYS A 354 -15.66 17.08 8.07
C LYS A 354 -15.59 15.93 7.07
N ARG A 355 -14.43 15.70 6.47
CA ARG A 355 -14.19 14.54 5.60
C ARG A 355 -13.99 13.26 6.41
N ILE A 356 -13.46 13.35 7.62
CA ILE A 356 -13.38 12.25 8.60
C ILE A 356 -14.17 12.67 9.84
N GLU A 357 -15.23 11.95 10.13
CA GLU A 357 -16.06 12.15 11.31
C GLU A 357 -15.71 11.13 12.39
N GLY A 358 -16.10 11.40 13.63
CA GLY A 358 -15.97 10.45 14.73
C GLY A 358 -14.70 10.60 15.58
N ILE A 359 -13.76 11.45 15.22
CA ILE A 359 -12.57 11.80 16.01
C ILE A 359 -12.94 12.89 17.02
N SER A 360 -12.53 12.74 18.28
CA SER A 360 -12.73 13.73 19.33
C SER A 360 -11.47 14.48 19.71
N ASP A 361 -10.30 13.82 19.69
CA ASP A 361 -9.00 14.39 20.06
C ASP A 361 -7.88 13.58 19.43
N MET A 362 -6.72 14.20 19.26
CA MET A 362 -5.51 13.55 18.77
C MET A 362 -4.30 14.00 19.61
N ARG A 363 -3.49 13.04 20.06
CA ARG A 363 -2.31 13.30 20.88
C ARG A 363 -1.14 12.47 20.43
N ASP A 364 0.02 13.08 20.47
CA ASP A 364 1.30 12.39 20.28
C ASP A 364 1.90 12.04 21.63
N GLU A 365 1.96 10.75 21.93
CA GLU A 365 2.56 10.19 23.14
C GLU A 365 3.90 9.47 22.83
N SER A 366 4.48 9.75 21.64
CA SER A 366 5.76 9.16 21.21
C SER A 366 6.91 9.56 22.15
N ASN A 367 7.83 8.64 22.39
CA ASN A 367 9.00 8.86 23.21
C ASN A 367 10.20 8.03 22.72
N GLN A 368 11.29 7.98 23.47
CA GLN A 368 12.48 7.19 23.12
C GLN A 368 12.21 5.68 22.91
N LYS A 369 11.09 5.14 23.41
CA LYS A 369 10.74 3.72 23.27
C LYS A 369 10.02 3.43 21.94
N GLY A 370 9.55 4.45 21.25
CA GLY A 370 8.88 4.30 19.96
C GLY A 370 7.76 5.33 19.70
N ILE A 371 7.14 5.16 18.57
CA ILE A 371 5.98 5.96 18.12
C ILE A 371 4.74 5.53 18.88
N ARG A 372 3.95 6.50 19.33
CA ARG A 372 2.63 6.30 19.91
C ARG A 372 1.73 7.50 19.58
N LEU A 373 1.12 7.47 18.41
CA LEU A 373 0.11 8.44 17.99
C LEU A 373 -1.27 7.94 18.41
N VAL A 374 -1.97 8.69 19.25
CA VAL A 374 -3.26 8.31 19.84
C VAL A 374 -4.37 9.20 19.26
N ILE A 375 -5.39 8.59 18.68
CA ILE A 375 -6.58 9.25 18.16
C ILE A 375 -7.79 8.80 18.98
N GLU A 376 -8.39 9.71 19.75
CA GLU A 376 -9.56 9.44 20.55
C GLU A 376 -10.86 9.53 19.73
N LEU A 377 -11.71 8.53 19.86
CA LEU A 377 -12.98 8.46 19.13
C LEU A 377 -14.15 9.01 19.97
N LYS A 378 -15.14 9.57 19.31
CA LYS A 378 -16.42 9.94 19.94
C LYS A 378 -17.16 8.67 20.40
N LYS A 379 -18.00 8.80 21.41
CA LYS A 379 -18.80 7.67 21.93
C LYS A 379 -19.75 7.13 20.85
N GLY A 380 -19.74 5.80 20.65
CA GLY A 380 -20.64 5.11 19.71
C GLY A 380 -20.10 5.04 18.27
N VAL A 381 -18.90 5.53 18.00
CA VAL A 381 -18.25 5.43 16.67
C VAL A 381 -17.61 4.05 16.53
N ILE A 382 -17.72 3.45 15.35
CA ILE A 382 -17.09 2.18 14.98
C ILE A 382 -15.63 2.46 14.62
N PRO A 383 -14.65 1.94 15.40
CA PRO A 383 -13.24 2.26 15.19
C PRO A 383 -12.73 1.87 13.80
N GLN A 384 -13.20 0.75 13.23
CA GLN A 384 -12.74 0.24 11.95
C GLN A 384 -13.07 1.19 10.80
N VAL A 385 -14.26 1.81 10.82
CA VAL A 385 -14.66 2.78 9.78
C VAL A 385 -13.76 4.01 9.78
N VAL A 386 -13.47 4.55 10.99
CA VAL A 386 -12.55 5.70 11.10
C VAL A 386 -11.14 5.31 10.66
N LEU A 387 -10.68 4.12 11.05
CA LEU A 387 -9.37 3.59 10.66
C LEU A 387 -9.25 3.45 9.14
N ASN A 388 -10.26 2.90 8.49
CA ASN A 388 -10.29 2.75 7.04
C ASN A 388 -10.29 4.11 6.32
N ASN A 389 -11.06 5.08 6.82
CA ASN A 389 -11.04 6.46 6.31
C ASN A 389 -9.66 7.11 6.48
N LEU A 390 -8.99 6.90 7.62
CA LEU A 390 -7.63 7.38 7.85
C LEU A 390 -6.64 6.77 6.86
N TYR A 391 -6.71 5.46 6.58
CA TYR A 391 -5.88 4.81 5.58
C TYR A 391 -6.13 5.34 4.16
N LYS A 392 -7.38 5.67 3.80
CA LYS A 392 -7.71 6.15 2.47
C LYS A 392 -7.29 7.60 2.23
N TYR A 393 -7.45 8.49 3.21
CA TYR A 393 -7.28 9.93 3.01
C TYR A 393 -5.98 10.50 3.57
N THR A 394 -5.13 9.66 4.17
CA THR A 394 -3.86 10.10 4.78
C THR A 394 -2.72 9.17 4.42
N SER A 395 -1.48 9.60 4.66
CA SER A 395 -0.27 8.78 4.48
C SER A 395 -0.08 7.68 5.55
N LEU A 396 -1.11 7.36 6.37
CA LEU A 396 -1.13 6.14 7.19
C LEU A 396 -1.17 4.86 6.33
N GLN A 397 -1.60 4.97 5.08
CA GLN A 397 -1.33 4.01 4.04
C GLN A 397 -0.73 4.75 2.86
N THR A 398 0.39 4.26 2.35
CA THR A 398 1.08 4.84 1.20
C THR A 398 1.62 3.73 0.31
N THR A 399 1.97 4.10 -0.91
CA THR A 399 2.58 3.18 -1.86
C THR A 399 4.06 3.52 -2.01
N PHE A 400 4.91 2.53 -1.79
CA PHE A 400 6.33 2.61 -2.10
C PHE A 400 6.55 2.13 -3.54
N GLY A 401 6.81 3.07 -4.44
CA GLY A 401 7.15 2.76 -5.85
C GLY A 401 8.61 2.30 -5.94
N ALA A 402 8.85 1.00 -5.93
CA ALA A 402 10.19 0.46 -6.08
C ALA A 402 10.71 0.66 -7.51
N ASN A 403 11.92 1.18 -7.64
CA ASN A 403 12.68 1.29 -8.88
C ASN A 403 14.15 1.01 -8.59
N ASN A 404 14.60 -0.20 -8.87
CA ASN A 404 15.91 -0.73 -8.48
C ASN A 404 16.98 -0.31 -9.50
N LEU A 405 17.14 1.00 -9.70
CA LEU A 405 18.11 1.57 -10.61
C LEU A 405 19.45 1.80 -9.89
N ALA A 406 20.53 1.20 -10.38
CA ALA A 406 21.89 1.35 -9.85
C ALA A 406 22.93 1.40 -10.97
N LEU A 407 24.13 1.89 -10.66
CA LEU A 407 25.24 1.93 -11.59
C LEU A 407 25.96 0.57 -11.58
N VAL A 408 26.04 -0.03 -12.77
CA VAL A 408 26.83 -1.22 -13.04
C VAL A 408 27.96 -0.81 -13.99
N ASN A 409 29.19 -0.75 -13.47
CA ASN A 409 30.37 -0.26 -14.22
C ASN A 409 30.15 1.15 -14.85
N GLY A 410 29.53 2.05 -14.08
CA GLY A 410 29.22 3.42 -14.53
C GLY A 410 27.97 3.56 -15.39
N VAL A 411 27.30 2.47 -15.79
CA VAL A 411 26.07 2.50 -16.59
C VAL A 411 24.84 2.28 -15.71
N PRO A 412 23.81 3.15 -15.78
CA PRO A 412 22.57 2.97 -15.01
C PRO A 412 21.76 1.80 -15.57
N LYS A 413 21.42 0.84 -14.71
CA LYS A 413 20.60 -0.34 -15.05
C LYS A 413 19.52 -0.55 -14.00
N CYS A 414 18.30 -0.87 -14.45
CA CYS A 414 17.24 -1.35 -13.57
C CYS A 414 17.46 -2.84 -13.36
N LEU A 415 17.62 -3.25 -12.10
CA LEU A 415 18.10 -4.58 -11.74
C LEU A 415 17.02 -5.38 -11.00
N SER A 416 16.87 -6.63 -11.37
CA SER A 416 16.15 -7.63 -10.59
C SER A 416 16.90 -7.94 -9.28
N LEU A 417 16.22 -8.56 -8.30
CA LEU A 417 16.86 -9.00 -7.06
C LEU A 417 18.06 -9.92 -7.33
N ARG A 418 17.89 -10.89 -8.22
CA ARG A 418 18.94 -11.84 -8.57
C ARG A 418 20.17 -11.14 -9.15
N GLU A 419 19.96 -10.17 -10.06
CA GLU A 419 21.07 -9.41 -10.66
C GLU A 419 21.80 -8.56 -9.62
N MET A 420 21.08 -7.90 -8.70
CA MET A 420 21.73 -7.14 -7.61
C MET A 420 22.60 -8.04 -6.72
N LEU A 421 22.11 -9.22 -6.36
CA LEU A 421 22.87 -10.18 -5.58
C LEU A 421 24.07 -10.73 -6.36
N GLN A 422 23.92 -11.02 -7.66
CA GLN A 422 25.01 -11.53 -8.50
C GLN A 422 26.13 -10.50 -8.63
N HIS A 423 25.81 -9.25 -8.97
CA HIS A 423 26.83 -8.19 -9.05
C HIS A 423 27.56 -7.96 -7.72
N TYR A 424 26.85 -8.12 -6.60
CA TYR A 424 27.47 -8.07 -5.29
C TYR A 424 28.42 -9.26 -5.06
N ILE A 425 28.02 -10.49 -5.43
CA ILE A 425 28.86 -11.69 -5.34
C ILE A 425 30.12 -11.51 -6.18
N ASP A 426 29.97 -11.07 -7.45
CA ASP A 426 31.08 -10.83 -8.36
C ASP A 426 32.09 -9.82 -7.75
N HIS A 427 31.59 -8.74 -7.16
CA HIS A 427 32.41 -7.78 -6.45
C HIS A 427 33.14 -8.39 -5.26
N GLN A 428 32.47 -9.24 -4.47
CA GLN A 428 33.10 -9.89 -3.32
C GLN A 428 34.20 -10.90 -3.76
N VAL A 429 33.98 -11.60 -4.87
CA VAL A 429 34.99 -12.50 -5.43
C VAL A 429 36.25 -11.69 -5.83
N ASP A 430 36.08 -10.54 -6.48
CA ASP A 430 37.22 -9.67 -6.82
C ASP A 430 37.93 -9.14 -5.56
N VAL A 431 37.15 -8.61 -4.60
CA VAL A 431 37.71 -8.10 -3.32
C VAL A 431 38.53 -9.15 -2.57
N VAL A 432 37.99 -10.38 -2.41
CA VAL A 432 38.70 -11.46 -1.69
C VAL A 432 39.91 -11.94 -2.48
N THR A 433 39.79 -12.04 -3.80
CA THR A 433 40.92 -12.42 -4.68
C THR A 433 42.05 -11.39 -4.57
N ARG A 434 41.75 -10.09 -4.71
CA ARG A 434 42.76 -9.01 -4.60
C ARG A 434 43.37 -8.96 -3.21
N ARG A 435 42.56 -9.05 -2.16
CA ARG A 435 43.02 -9.14 -0.76
C ARG A 435 44.00 -10.32 -0.56
N THR A 436 43.62 -11.49 -1.05
CA THR A 436 44.46 -12.70 -0.91
C THR A 436 45.76 -12.56 -1.68
N ARG A 437 45.75 -11.99 -2.87
CA ARG A 437 47.00 -11.69 -3.62
C ARG A 437 47.91 -10.70 -2.90
N PHE A 438 47.31 -9.68 -2.29
CA PHE A 438 48.05 -8.72 -1.47
C PHE A 438 48.72 -9.38 -0.26
N ASP A 439 47.93 -10.16 0.53
CA ASP A 439 48.38 -10.87 1.69
C ASP A 439 49.43 -11.94 1.30
N LEU A 440 49.26 -12.67 0.18
CA LEU A 440 50.24 -13.61 -0.35
C LEU A 440 51.55 -12.90 -0.69
N LYS A 441 51.53 -11.82 -1.46
CA LYS A 441 52.71 -11.04 -1.82
C LYS A 441 53.44 -10.55 -0.58
N LYS A 442 52.72 -10.06 0.43
CA LYS A 442 53.31 -9.60 1.70
C LYS A 442 53.91 -10.75 2.49
N ALA A 443 53.22 -11.91 2.55
CA ALA A 443 53.74 -13.11 3.22
C ALA A 443 55.00 -13.65 2.54
N GLN A 444 55.01 -13.72 1.20
CA GLN A 444 56.16 -14.16 0.42
C GLN A 444 57.36 -13.22 0.60
N ALA A 445 57.13 -11.89 0.54
CA ALA A 445 58.21 -10.91 0.76
C ALA A 445 58.82 -11.04 2.21
N ARG A 446 57.99 -11.28 3.20
CA ARG A 446 58.43 -11.47 4.59
C ARG A 446 59.16 -12.80 4.76
N ALA A 447 58.62 -13.89 4.20
CA ALA A 447 59.27 -15.20 4.23
C ALA A 447 60.65 -15.16 3.57
N HIS A 448 60.79 -14.49 2.43
CA HIS A 448 62.05 -14.28 1.71
C HIS A 448 63.11 -13.60 2.58
N ILE A 449 62.71 -12.57 3.34
CA ILE A 449 63.64 -11.89 4.25
C ILE A 449 64.01 -12.84 5.40
N LEU A 450 63.08 -13.59 5.97
CA LEU A 450 63.37 -14.52 7.09
C LEU A 450 64.27 -15.69 6.63
N GLU A 451 64.11 -16.18 5.41
CA GLU A 451 65.00 -17.18 4.82
C GLU A 451 66.41 -16.64 4.70
N GLY A 452 66.57 -15.38 4.29
CA GLY A 452 67.83 -14.68 4.28
C GLY A 452 68.47 -14.58 5.69
N TYR A 453 67.64 -14.26 6.71
CA TYR A 453 68.09 -14.22 8.09
C TYR A 453 68.57 -15.57 8.60
N LEU A 454 67.87 -16.65 8.36
CA LEU A 454 68.29 -18.00 8.77
C LEU A 454 69.57 -18.41 8.11
N MET A 455 69.73 -18.18 6.78
CA MET A 455 70.94 -18.47 6.09
C MET A 455 72.18 -17.63 6.64
N ALA A 456 71.91 -16.35 6.94
CA ALA A 456 72.92 -15.49 7.58
C ALA A 456 73.31 -15.91 8.99
N LEU A 457 72.33 -16.41 9.77
CA LEU A 457 72.59 -16.95 11.14
C LEU A 457 73.36 -18.28 11.09
N ASP A 458 73.12 -19.13 10.09
CA ASP A 458 73.86 -20.38 9.89
C ASP A 458 75.34 -20.15 9.57
N HIS A 459 75.62 -18.98 8.95
CA HIS A 459 77.00 -18.58 8.59
C HIS A 459 77.43 -17.25 9.24
N ILE A 460 77.04 -17.02 10.50
CA ILE A 460 77.07 -15.72 11.17
C ILE A 460 78.48 -15.16 11.27
N ASP A 461 79.51 -15.98 11.58
CA ASP A 461 80.87 -15.58 11.68
C ASP A 461 81.45 -15.06 10.36
N GLU A 462 81.13 -15.72 9.27
CA GLU A 462 81.54 -15.31 7.93
C GLU A 462 80.83 -14.01 7.48
N VAL A 463 79.51 -13.89 7.75
CA VAL A 463 78.71 -12.68 7.48
C VAL A 463 79.30 -11.49 8.25
N ILE A 464 79.60 -11.63 9.52
CA ILE A 464 80.24 -10.57 10.36
C ILE A 464 81.61 -10.22 9.84
N SER A 465 82.39 -11.19 9.41
CA SER A 465 83.66 -10.95 8.81
C SER A 465 83.60 -10.12 7.53
N ILE A 466 82.74 -10.41 6.61
CA ILE A 466 82.48 -9.66 5.38
C ILE A 466 82.02 -8.25 5.70
N ILE A 467 81.06 -8.06 6.60
CA ILE A 467 80.58 -6.73 6.99
C ILE A 467 81.69 -5.87 7.60
N ARG A 468 82.49 -6.42 8.51
CA ARG A 468 83.56 -5.71 9.18
C ARG A 468 84.73 -5.37 8.24
N SER A 469 84.96 -6.16 7.21
CA SER A 469 86.08 -5.94 6.22
C SER A 469 85.63 -5.04 5.07
N SER A 470 84.38 -4.68 4.91
CA SER A 470 83.88 -3.76 3.88
C SER A 470 83.92 -2.32 4.35
N GLN A 471 84.22 -1.39 3.49
CA GLN A 471 84.33 0.05 3.80
C GLN A 471 82.96 0.79 3.68
N THR A 472 82.04 0.25 2.89
CA THR A 472 80.69 0.81 2.64
C THR A 472 79.63 -0.28 2.68
N ASP A 473 78.34 0.13 2.97
CA ASP A 473 77.21 -0.79 2.94
C ASP A 473 76.98 -1.41 1.57
N SER A 474 77.24 -0.66 0.48
CA SER A 474 77.16 -1.16 -0.90
C SER A 474 78.22 -2.23 -1.17
N GLU A 475 79.45 -2.08 -0.69
CA GLU A 475 80.53 -3.11 -0.79
C GLU A 475 80.21 -4.35 0.00
N ALA A 476 79.72 -4.19 1.22
CA ALA A 476 79.25 -5.30 2.08
C ALA A 476 78.09 -6.06 1.41
N SER A 477 77.14 -5.35 0.86
CA SER A 477 75.96 -5.93 0.14
C SER A 477 76.42 -6.73 -1.08
N SER A 478 77.31 -6.17 -1.92
CA SER A 478 77.76 -6.84 -3.13
C SER A 478 78.55 -8.13 -2.80
N ARG A 479 79.41 -8.14 -1.80
CA ARG A 479 80.15 -9.29 -1.33
C ARG A 479 79.29 -10.37 -0.70
N LEU A 480 78.23 -9.97 0.03
CA LEU A 480 77.26 -10.90 0.60
C LEU A 480 76.44 -11.57 -0.52
N ILE A 481 76.02 -10.82 -1.55
CA ILE A 481 75.36 -11.34 -2.74
C ILE A 481 76.24 -12.35 -3.48
N GLU A 482 77.45 -11.98 -3.75
CA GLU A 482 78.43 -12.83 -4.48
C GLU A 482 78.75 -14.13 -3.71
N ARG A 483 78.85 -14.05 -2.38
CA ARG A 483 79.24 -15.19 -1.54
C ARG A 483 78.16 -16.17 -1.22
N PHE A 484 76.95 -15.68 -0.87
CA PHE A 484 75.85 -16.51 -0.40
C PHE A 484 74.69 -16.55 -1.36
N GLY A 485 74.67 -15.76 -2.43
CA GLY A 485 73.54 -15.70 -3.37
C GLY A 485 72.33 -14.95 -2.82
N PHE A 486 72.48 -14.08 -1.83
CA PHE A 486 71.43 -13.26 -1.29
C PHE A 486 70.86 -12.29 -2.34
N THR A 487 69.58 -11.94 -2.19
CA THR A 487 68.98 -10.85 -2.99
C THR A 487 69.35 -9.48 -2.36
N PRO A 488 69.24 -8.38 -3.11
CA PRO A 488 69.41 -7.04 -2.60
C PRO A 488 68.52 -6.73 -1.37
N GLU A 489 67.27 -7.21 -1.34
CA GLU A 489 66.34 -7.03 -0.24
C GLU A 489 66.80 -7.80 1.00
N GLN A 490 67.33 -9.04 0.84
CA GLN A 490 67.85 -9.85 1.94
C GLN A 490 69.09 -9.21 2.53
N THR A 491 70.03 -8.74 1.68
CA THR A 491 71.28 -8.08 2.13
C THR A 491 70.97 -6.79 2.88
N THR A 492 70.08 -5.96 2.40
CA THR A 492 69.62 -4.74 3.11
C THR A 492 69.09 -5.09 4.49
N ALA A 493 68.16 -6.09 4.55
CA ALA A 493 67.64 -6.53 5.82
C ALA A 493 68.67 -7.12 6.79
N ILE A 494 69.66 -7.86 6.27
CA ILE A 494 70.78 -8.42 7.06
C ILE A 494 71.64 -7.29 7.60
N LEU A 495 71.98 -6.27 6.81
CA LEU A 495 72.79 -5.14 7.26
C LEU A 495 72.09 -4.28 8.33
N GLU A 496 70.79 -4.17 8.27
CA GLU A 496 69.96 -3.48 9.26
C GLU A 496 69.60 -4.35 10.49
N MET A 497 70.09 -5.61 10.54
CA MET A 497 69.72 -6.54 11.61
C MET A 497 70.30 -6.11 12.95
N LYS A 498 69.44 -6.02 13.97
CA LYS A 498 69.84 -5.69 15.34
C LYS A 498 70.58 -6.84 15.99
N LEU A 499 71.68 -6.56 16.64
CA LEU A 499 72.58 -7.54 17.31
C LEU A 499 71.84 -8.49 18.27
N ARG A 500 70.76 -8.08 18.91
CA ARG A 500 69.95 -8.94 19.77
C ARG A 500 69.35 -10.14 19.03
N ARG A 501 69.15 -10.09 17.70
CA ARG A 501 68.60 -11.18 16.89
C ARG A 501 69.58 -12.31 16.61
N LEU A 502 70.84 -12.16 17.03
CA LEU A 502 71.88 -13.18 16.88
C LEU A 502 71.77 -14.27 17.98
N THR A 503 70.87 -14.19 18.91
CA THR A 503 70.77 -15.19 20.02
C THR A 503 69.98 -16.43 19.52
N GLY A 504 70.31 -17.63 20.10
CA GLY A 504 69.65 -18.87 19.72
C GLY A 504 68.10 -18.87 19.88
N LEU A 505 67.62 -18.23 20.95
CA LEU A 505 66.19 -18.06 21.20
C LEU A 505 65.50 -17.21 20.11
N GLU A 506 66.16 -16.27 19.49
CA GLU A 506 65.61 -15.50 18.39
C GLU A 506 65.61 -16.28 17.06
N ARG A 507 66.56 -17.16 16.85
CA ARG A 507 66.63 -18.09 15.73
C ARG A 507 65.39 -19.00 15.72
N ASP A 508 65.04 -19.60 16.86
CA ASP A 508 63.85 -20.46 16.98
C ASP A 508 62.58 -19.68 16.65
N LYS A 509 62.42 -18.45 17.11
CA LYS A 509 61.29 -17.56 16.78
C LYS A 509 61.22 -17.21 15.27
N ILE A 510 62.35 -16.96 14.65
CA ILE A 510 62.43 -16.69 13.20
C ILE A 510 61.99 -17.94 12.43
N GLN A 511 62.41 -19.13 12.86
CA GLN A 511 62.00 -20.39 12.28
C GLN A 511 60.48 -20.62 12.42
N GLU A 512 59.90 -20.39 13.64
CA GLU A 512 58.48 -20.51 13.90
C GLU A 512 57.67 -19.52 13.05
N GLU A 513 58.15 -18.25 12.94
CA GLU A 513 57.54 -17.22 12.07
C GLU A 513 57.56 -17.66 10.62
N LEU A 514 58.67 -18.19 10.11
CA LEU A 514 58.80 -18.68 8.72
C LEU A 514 57.89 -19.86 8.44
N ASP A 515 57.79 -20.84 9.36
CA ASP A 515 56.92 -21.99 9.20
C ASP A 515 55.43 -21.58 9.25
N GLY A 516 55.09 -20.54 10.03
CA GLY A 516 53.80 -19.90 10.04
C GLY A 516 53.48 -19.25 8.70
N LEU A 517 54.41 -18.49 8.13
CA LEU A 517 54.27 -17.84 6.83
C LEU A 517 54.18 -18.85 5.69
N ARG A 518 54.94 -19.93 5.69
CA ARG A 518 54.86 -20.99 4.66
C ARG A 518 53.49 -21.65 4.65
N ARG A 519 52.92 -21.91 5.82
CA ARG A 519 51.54 -22.41 5.91
C ARG A 519 50.52 -21.40 5.38
N ALA A 520 50.67 -20.11 5.69
CA ALA A 520 49.85 -19.05 5.18
C ALA A 520 49.96 -18.90 3.67
N ILE A 521 51.19 -18.95 3.11
CA ILE A 521 51.46 -18.89 1.66
C ILE A 521 50.73 -20.07 0.95
N ALA A 522 50.94 -21.30 1.44
CA ALA A 522 50.28 -22.46 0.89
C ALA A 522 48.74 -22.34 0.93
N TYR A 523 48.18 -21.80 2.01
CA TYR A 523 46.75 -21.53 2.13
C TYR A 523 46.28 -20.47 1.11
N TYR A 524 47.01 -19.37 0.93
CA TYR A 524 46.63 -18.32 -0.01
C TYR A 524 46.74 -18.80 -1.46
N GLU A 525 47.77 -19.58 -1.79
CA GLU A 525 47.94 -20.18 -3.12
C GLU A 525 46.83 -21.17 -3.44
N ASP A 526 46.44 -22.01 -2.49
CA ASP A 526 45.35 -22.94 -2.59
C ASP A 526 44.00 -22.22 -2.70
N LEU A 527 43.81 -21.10 -1.96
CA LEU A 527 42.61 -20.29 -2.06
C LEU A 527 42.46 -19.63 -3.45
N LEU A 528 43.56 -19.10 -3.98
CA LEU A 528 43.56 -18.47 -5.33
C LEU A 528 43.43 -19.47 -6.47
N ALA A 529 43.79 -20.75 -6.25
CA ALA A 529 43.64 -21.79 -7.25
C ALA A 529 42.22 -22.35 -7.37
N HIS A 530 41.34 -22.10 -6.38
CA HIS A 530 40.02 -22.70 -6.28
C HIS A 530 38.96 -21.66 -5.93
N GLU A 531 38.15 -21.26 -6.93
CA GLU A 531 37.08 -20.27 -6.76
C GLU A 531 36.04 -20.68 -5.70
N GLU A 532 35.72 -21.97 -5.60
CA GLU A 532 34.82 -22.51 -4.59
C GLU A 532 35.27 -22.18 -3.15
N LYS A 533 36.59 -22.12 -2.90
CA LYS A 533 37.11 -21.75 -1.60
C LYS A 533 36.97 -20.24 -1.33
N ILE A 534 37.13 -19.42 -2.36
CA ILE A 534 36.87 -17.97 -2.27
C ILE A 534 35.39 -17.74 -1.91
N LEU A 535 34.45 -18.39 -2.58
CA LEU A 535 33.02 -18.37 -2.26
C LEU A 535 32.74 -18.87 -0.84
N GLY A 536 33.47 -19.88 -0.39
CA GLY A 536 33.40 -20.37 0.98
C GLY A 536 33.78 -19.32 2.01
N VAL A 537 34.88 -18.60 1.79
CA VAL A 537 35.34 -17.49 2.64
C VAL A 537 34.29 -16.35 2.66
N ILE A 538 33.75 -15.98 1.51
CA ILE A 538 32.69 -14.95 1.42
C ILE A 538 31.49 -15.31 2.29
N LYS A 539 31.01 -16.54 2.18
CA LYS A 539 29.85 -17.02 2.99
C LYS A 539 30.16 -17.00 4.49
N GLU A 540 31.36 -17.44 4.91
CA GLU A 540 31.74 -17.46 6.31
C GLU A 540 31.82 -16.04 6.87
N GLU A 541 32.46 -15.12 6.17
CA GLU A 541 32.58 -13.71 6.56
C GLU A 541 31.22 -13.00 6.65
N MET A 542 30.33 -13.21 5.68
CA MET A 542 28.97 -12.65 5.71
C MET A 542 28.14 -13.21 6.88
N ARG A 543 28.23 -14.51 7.16
CA ARG A 543 27.53 -15.11 8.31
C ARG A 543 28.07 -14.59 9.64
N GLU A 544 29.36 -14.29 9.74
CA GLU A 544 29.92 -13.62 10.91
C GLU A 544 29.33 -12.21 11.10
N ILE A 545 29.12 -11.46 10.02
CA ILE A 545 28.48 -10.14 10.05
C ILE A 545 27.01 -10.27 10.46
N SER A 546 26.27 -11.23 9.88
CA SER A 546 24.87 -11.51 10.26
C SER A 546 24.77 -11.83 11.76
N LYS A 547 25.68 -12.63 12.28
CA LYS A 547 25.70 -12.96 13.73
C LYS A 547 26.01 -11.76 14.62
N LYS A 548 26.84 -10.81 14.15
CA LYS A 548 27.22 -9.61 14.93
C LYS A 548 26.18 -8.50 14.91
N PHE A 549 25.53 -8.28 13.78
CA PHE A 549 24.70 -7.10 13.50
C PHE A 549 23.28 -7.42 13.06
N GLY A 550 22.95 -8.70 12.82
CA GLY A 550 21.63 -9.14 12.44
C GLY A 550 20.61 -8.90 13.55
N ASP A 551 19.43 -8.45 13.18
CA ASP A 551 18.28 -8.25 14.04
C ASP A 551 17.01 -8.85 13.41
N LYS A 552 15.92 -8.89 14.16
CA LYS A 552 14.64 -9.40 13.67
C LYS A 552 14.03 -8.43 12.66
N ARG A 553 13.25 -9.00 11.73
CA ARG A 553 12.40 -8.24 10.81
C ARG A 553 11.49 -7.30 11.60
N ARG A 554 11.38 -6.05 11.14
CA ARG A 554 10.52 -5.01 11.71
C ARG A 554 9.19 -4.91 10.98
N THR A 555 9.23 -5.00 9.64
CA THR A 555 8.05 -4.87 8.78
C THR A 555 7.31 -6.20 8.68
N GLU A 556 6.03 -6.21 8.98
CA GLU A 556 5.13 -7.35 8.81
C GLU A 556 4.63 -7.43 7.36
N ILE A 557 4.53 -8.62 6.78
CA ILE A 557 3.98 -8.83 5.44
C ILE A 557 2.65 -9.57 5.57
N SER A 558 1.56 -8.92 5.17
CA SER A 558 0.22 -9.50 5.14
C SER A 558 -0.04 -10.17 3.80
N GLN A 559 -0.61 -11.37 3.81
CA GLN A 559 -1.03 -12.06 2.59
C GLN A 559 -2.32 -11.49 1.98
N VAL A 560 -2.99 -10.59 2.69
CA VAL A 560 -4.28 -10.01 2.25
C VAL A 560 -4.01 -8.80 1.36
N GLU A 561 -4.16 -9.00 0.07
CA GLU A 561 -4.33 -7.92 -0.90
C GLU A 561 -5.79 -7.44 -0.83
N LYS A 562 -6.09 -6.49 0.03
CA LYS A 562 -7.42 -5.87 0.03
C LYS A 562 -7.26 -4.37 -0.16
N ASP A 563 -7.58 -3.90 -1.35
CA ASP A 563 -7.88 -2.50 -1.56
C ASP A 563 -9.11 -2.12 -0.72
N LEU A 564 -9.08 -0.95 -0.12
CA LEU A 564 -10.21 -0.44 0.66
C LEU A 564 -11.35 -0.12 -0.30
N ASP A 565 -12.41 -0.94 -0.26
CA ASP A 565 -13.63 -0.66 -1.02
C ASP A 565 -14.39 0.51 -0.37
N VAL A 566 -15.24 1.17 -1.15
CA VAL A 566 -16.09 2.28 -0.66
C VAL A 566 -16.94 1.82 0.53
N GLU A 567 -17.34 0.56 0.56
CA GLU A 567 -18.12 -0.03 1.65
C GLU A 567 -17.34 -0.15 2.96
N ASP A 568 -16.03 -0.40 2.91
CA ASP A 568 -15.16 -0.46 4.09
C ASP A 568 -15.08 0.88 4.85
N LEU A 569 -15.48 1.98 4.19
CA LEU A 569 -15.47 3.34 4.73
C LEU A 569 -16.80 3.75 5.35
N ILE A 570 -17.84 2.95 5.18
CA ILE A 570 -19.23 3.24 5.60
C ILE A 570 -19.58 2.26 6.72
N ALA A 571 -20.16 2.81 7.81
CA ALA A 571 -20.65 1.97 8.89
C ALA A 571 -21.79 1.07 8.42
N ASP A 572 -21.73 -0.23 8.77
CA ASP A 572 -22.84 -1.16 8.54
C ASP A 572 -23.92 -0.90 9.61
N GLU A 573 -24.90 -0.07 9.26
CA GLU A 573 -25.98 0.38 10.13
C GLU A 573 -27.34 0.08 9.52
N ASP A 574 -28.30 -0.28 10.35
CA ASP A 574 -29.67 -0.46 9.92
C ASP A 574 -30.34 0.90 9.62
N MET A 575 -30.84 1.04 8.41
CA MET A 575 -31.54 2.21 7.91
C MET A 575 -33.01 1.91 7.63
N VAL A 576 -33.90 2.85 7.97
CA VAL A 576 -35.28 2.86 7.48
C VAL A 576 -35.30 3.54 6.11
N VAL A 577 -35.58 2.78 5.08
CA VAL A 577 -35.79 3.31 3.73
C VAL A 577 -37.27 3.57 3.53
N THR A 578 -37.62 4.76 3.07
CA THR A 578 -39.00 5.18 2.81
C THR A 578 -39.14 5.61 1.37
N ILE A 579 -40.13 5.09 0.68
CA ILE A 579 -40.46 5.40 -0.72
C ILE A 579 -41.90 5.88 -0.77
N THR A 580 -42.12 7.00 -1.44
CA THR A 580 -43.46 7.57 -1.60
C THR A 580 -44.07 7.15 -2.93
N HIS A 581 -45.39 7.27 -3.04
CA HIS A 581 -46.15 6.94 -4.28
C HIS A 581 -45.74 7.82 -5.48
N THR A 582 -45.31 9.06 -5.22
CA THR A 582 -44.80 9.96 -6.26
C THR A 582 -43.31 9.70 -6.58
N GLY A 583 -42.69 8.71 -5.95
CA GLY A 583 -41.34 8.26 -6.26
C GLY A 583 -40.24 9.03 -5.52
N TYR A 584 -40.53 9.65 -4.35
CA TYR A 584 -39.48 10.19 -3.50
C TYR A 584 -38.90 9.09 -2.59
N VAL A 585 -37.56 9.07 -2.47
CA VAL A 585 -36.85 8.11 -1.64
C VAL A 585 -35.96 8.83 -0.64
N LYS A 586 -35.86 8.28 0.57
CA LYS A 586 -34.89 8.68 1.60
C LYS A 586 -34.53 7.51 2.49
N ARG A 587 -33.38 7.63 3.17
CA ARG A 587 -32.98 6.73 4.25
C ARG A 587 -32.76 7.50 5.56
N ILE A 588 -33.05 6.86 6.68
CA ILE A 588 -32.93 7.44 8.01
C ILE A 588 -32.40 6.35 8.93
N PRO A 589 -31.35 6.61 9.77
CA PRO A 589 -30.89 5.63 10.75
C PRO A 589 -32.03 5.17 11.67
N VAL A 590 -32.13 3.87 11.93
CA VAL A 590 -33.17 3.31 12.85
C VAL A 590 -33.08 3.96 14.24
N ALA A 591 -31.88 4.32 14.68
CA ALA A 591 -31.65 5.03 15.96
C ALA A 591 -32.35 6.39 16.05
N ALA A 592 -32.70 7.03 14.90
CA ALA A 592 -33.47 8.29 14.88
C ALA A 592 -34.97 8.08 15.26
N TYR A 593 -35.45 6.84 15.23
CA TYR A 593 -36.77 6.47 15.66
C TYR A 593 -36.72 5.98 17.12
N ARG A 594 -36.90 6.88 18.10
CA ARG A 594 -36.94 6.53 19.51
C ARG A 594 -38.13 5.61 19.78
N ALA A 595 -37.92 4.49 20.46
CA ALA A 595 -38.98 3.65 20.96
C ALA A 595 -39.84 4.45 21.97
N GLN A 596 -41.12 4.60 21.66
CA GLN A 596 -42.08 5.25 22.57
C GLN A 596 -42.79 4.18 23.43
N LYS A 597 -42.99 4.51 24.71
CA LYS A 597 -43.79 3.67 25.59
C LYS A 597 -45.28 3.64 25.17
N ARG A 598 -46.01 2.55 25.44
CA ARG A 598 -47.46 2.41 25.19
C ARG A 598 -48.21 3.64 25.68
N GLY A 599 -49.04 4.24 24.83
CA GLY A 599 -49.86 5.40 25.14
C GLY A 599 -49.29 6.76 24.75
N GLY A 600 -48.10 6.81 24.14
CA GLY A 600 -47.52 8.05 23.60
C GLY A 600 -48.24 8.53 22.33
N LYS A 601 -48.40 9.85 22.13
CA LYS A 601 -48.87 10.43 20.86
C LYS A 601 -47.85 10.08 19.79
N GLY A 602 -48.32 9.42 18.71
CA GLY A 602 -47.48 9.12 17.55
C GLY A 602 -46.76 10.37 17.03
N VAL A 603 -45.61 10.20 16.44
CA VAL A 603 -44.83 11.31 15.87
C VAL A 603 -45.01 11.32 14.38
N SER A 604 -45.34 12.49 13.78
CA SER A 604 -45.44 12.67 12.32
C SER A 604 -44.13 12.22 11.63
N GLY A 605 -44.24 11.29 10.71
CA GLY A 605 -43.11 10.68 10.04
C GLY A 605 -42.55 11.43 8.83
N VAL A 606 -43.38 12.23 8.14
CA VAL A 606 -43.01 12.94 6.90
C VAL A 606 -43.96 14.13 6.69
N ASN A 607 -43.44 15.29 6.29
CA ASN A 607 -44.28 16.34 5.71
C ASN A 607 -44.42 16.04 4.22
N LEU A 608 -45.52 15.38 3.87
CA LEU A 608 -45.91 15.09 2.50
C LEU A 608 -46.62 16.29 1.87
N LYS A 609 -46.54 16.46 0.53
CA LYS A 609 -47.52 17.30 -0.18
C LYS A 609 -48.92 16.70 -0.03
N GLU A 610 -49.96 17.52 -0.18
CA GLU A 610 -51.36 17.11 0.00
C GLU A 610 -51.77 15.82 -0.76
N ASP A 611 -50.98 15.43 -1.84
CA ASP A 611 -51.26 14.29 -2.69
C ASP A 611 -50.19 13.15 -2.65
N ASP A 612 -49.24 13.12 -1.69
CA ASP A 612 -48.19 12.08 -1.68
C ASP A 612 -48.30 11.19 -0.43
N VAL A 613 -48.02 9.90 -0.61
CA VAL A 613 -48.22 8.87 0.42
C VAL A 613 -47.00 7.94 0.48
N ILE A 614 -46.71 7.40 1.65
CA ILE A 614 -45.68 6.36 1.75
C ILE A 614 -46.23 5.07 1.13
N ASP A 615 -45.56 4.60 0.09
CA ASP A 615 -45.92 3.38 -0.63
C ASP A 615 -45.16 2.17 -0.06
N GLU A 616 -43.85 2.30 0.16
CA GLU A 616 -43.06 1.25 0.77
C GLU A 616 -42.14 1.83 1.89
N MET A 617 -42.02 1.07 2.98
CA MET A 617 -41.10 1.33 4.07
C MET A 617 -40.51 0.01 4.57
N PHE A 618 -39.17 -0.09 4.61
CA PHE A 618 -38.48 -1.29 5.07
C PHE A 618 -37.17 -0.93 5.77
N ILE A 619 -36.64 -1.88 6.51
CA ILE A 619 -35.31 -1.76 7.16
C ILE A 619 -34.34 -2.53 6.30
N ALA A 620 -33.21 -1.90 6.00
CA ALA A 620 -32.09 -2.50 5.28
C ALA A 620 -30.78 -1.94 5.80
N SER A 621 -29.72 -2.76 5.80
CA SER A 621 -28.37 -2.32 6.16
C SER A 621 -27.83 -1.35 5.07
N THR A 622 -26.96 -0.43 5.49
CA THR A 622 -26.24 0.48 4.57
C THR A 622 -25.51 -0.25 3.43
N HIS A 623 -25.08 -1.49 3.67
CA HIS A 623 -24.33 -2.32 2.70
C HIS A 623 -25.24 -3.21 1.83
N GLU A 624 -26.55 -3.25 2.06
CA GLU A 624 -27.48 -4.00 1.24
C GLU A 624 -27.71 -3.32 -0.12
N TYR A 625 -27.99 -4.14 -1.13
CA TYR A 625 -28.49 -3.68 -2.42
C TYR A 625 -29.99 -3.42 -2.32
N VAL A 626 -30.44 -2.41 -3.04
CA VAL A 626 -31.86 -2.13 -3.29
C VAL A 626 -32.09 -2.28 -4.78
N LEU A 627 -32.98 -3.20 -5.14
CA LEU A 627 -33.44 -3.44 -6.50
C LEU A 627 -34.76 -2.71 -6.71
N PHE A 628 -34.76 -1.74 -7.61
CA PHE A 628 -35.96 -0.98 -8.02
C PHE A 628 -36.48 -1.58 -9.30
N PHE A 629 -37.61 -2.22 -9.24
CA PHE A 629 -38.33 -2.75 -10.42
C PHE A 629 -39.31 -1.71 -10.91
N SER A 630 -39.24 -1.36 -12.20
CA SER A 630 -40.06 -0.35 -12.81
C SER A 630 -41.31 -0.93 -13.48
N SER A 631 -42.34 -0.09 -13.64
CA SER A 631 -43.58 -0.45 -14.39
C SER A 631 -43.35 -0.87 -15.84
N LYS A 632 -42.19 -0.44 -16.44
CA LYS A 632 -41.78 -0.83 -17.80
C LYS A 632 -40.98 -2.15 -17.84
N GLY A 633 -40.88 -2.87 -16.72
CA GLY A 633 -40.21 -4.17 -16.67
C GLY A 633 -38.67 -4.13 -16.59
N LYS A 634 -38.08 -2.99 -16.24
CA LYS A 634 -36.65 -2.85 -15.97
C LYS A 634 -36.36 -3.00 -14.47
N VAL A 635 -35.10 -3.37 -14.14
CA VAL A 635 -34.58 -3.37 -12.79
C VAL A 635 -33.36 -2.49 -12.71
N TYR A 636 -33.28 -1.65 -11.69
CA TYR A 636 -32.19 -0.75 -11.38
C TYR A 636 -31.61 -1.13 -10.02
N ARG A 637 -30.31 -1.04 -9.83
CA ARG A 637 -29.64 -1.42 -8.58
C ARG A 637 -28.88 -0.24 -7.99
N LEU A 638 -29.12 0.01 -6.71
CA LEU A 638 -28.33 0.93 -5.87
C LEU A 638 -27.96 0.24 -4.57
N LYS A 639 -26.92 0.72 -3.91
CA LYS A 639 -26.66 0.39 -2.51
C LYS A 639 -27.50 1.31 -1.59
N VAL A 640 -27.88 0.82 -0.42
CA VAL A 640 -28.64 1.63 0.55
C VAL A 640 -27.84 2.90 0.94
N HIS A 641 -26.51 2.81 1.04
CA HIS A 641 -25.67 3.99 1.34
C HIS A 641 -25.65 5.05 0.23
N GLU A 642 -26.02 4.72 -1.01
CA GLU A 642 -26.15 5.67 -2.13
C GLU A 642 -27.49 6.43 -2.08
N LEU A 643 -28.47 5.96 -1.28
CA LEU A 643 -29.75 6.65 -1.11
C LEU A 643 -29.55 7.92 -0.25
N PRO A 644 -30.28 9.01 -0.53
CA PRO A 644 -30.13 10.27 0.20
C PRO A 644 -30.51 10.11 1.67
N VAL A 645 -29.65 10.64 2.54
CA VAL A 645 -29.95 10.75 3.97
C VAL A 645 -30.97 11.85 4.21
N GLY A 646 -32.04 11.57 4.91
CA GLY A 646 -33.08 12.56 5.22
C GLY A 646 -33.33 12.65 6.73
N THR A 647 -33.86 13.81 7.16
CA THR A 647 -34.51 13.89 8.49
C THR A 647 -35.89 13.26 8.41
N ARG A 648 -36.52 12.96 9.57
CA ARG A 648 -37.88 12.40 9.59
C ARG A 648 -38.88 13.24 8.83
N GLN A 649 -38.77 14.56 8.88
CA GLN A 649 -39.70 15.52 8.24
C GLN A 649 -39.32 15.83 6.76
N ALA A 650 -38.11 15.50 6.33
CA ALA A 650 -37.71 15.74 4.94
C ALA A 650 -38.49 14.88 3.96
N ARG A 651 -38.79 15.42 2.78
CA ARG A 651 -39.52 14.72 1.71
C ARG A 651 -38.67 13.62 1.06
N GLY A 652 -37.37 13.77 1.02
CA GLY A 652 -36.44 12.91 0.28
C GLY A 652 -36.13 13.48 -1.12
N THR A 653 -35.51 12.67 -1.96
CA THR A 653 -35.10 13.00 -3.33
C THR A 653 -35.94 12.18 -4.31
N ALA A 654 -36.33 12.77 -5.41
CA ALA A 654 -37.06 12.04 -6.44
C ALA A 654 -36.15 10.97 -7.07
N ILE A 655 -36.68 9.77 -7.25
CA ILE A 655 -35.91 8.62 -7.77
C ILE A 655 -35.37 8.87 -9.19
N VAL A 656 -36.04 9.70 -9.97
CA VAL A 656 -35.59 10.10 -11.32
C VAL A 656 -34.29 10.90 -11.31
N ASN A 657 -33.90 11.48 -10.16
CA ASN A 657 -32.61 12.13 -9.99
C ASN A 657 -31.49 11.14 -9.60
N LEU A 658 -31.84 9.93 -9.19
CA LEU A 658 -30.90 8.89 -8.78
C LEU A 658 -30.72 7.82 -9.83
N LEU A 659 -31.79 7.53 -10.59
CA LEU A 659 -31.88 6.47 -11.61
C LEU A 659 -32.42 7.04 -12.92
N PRO A 660 -31.94 6.60 -14.09
CA PRO A 660 -32.34 7.09 -15.38
C PRO A 660 -33.70 6.50 -15.80
N PHE A 661 -34.78 6.88 -15.10
CA PHE A 661 -36.14 6.50 -15.44
C PHE A 661 -36.62 7.21 -16.71
N GLU A 662 -37.30 6.49 -17.58
CA GLU A 662 -37.93 7.03 -18.73
C GLU A 662 -39.23 7.79 -18.38
N GLU A 663 -39.69 8.65 -19.27
CA GLU A 663 -40.96 9.38 -19.09
C GLU A 663 -42.14 8.42 -18.85
N GLY A 664 -42.90 8.67 -17.80
CA GLY A 664 -44.03 7.82 -17.38
C GLY A 664 -43.66 6.53 -16.67
N GLU A 665 -42.35 6.24 -16.49
CA GLU A 665 -41.89 5.08 -15.73
C GLU A 665 -42.05 5.31 -14.22
N LYS A 666 -42.60 4.31 -13.51
CA LYS A 666 -42.86 4.35 -12.06
C LYS A 666 -42.20 3.15 -11.38
N ILE A 667 -41.97 3.26 -10.09
CA ILE A 667 -41.58 2.11 -9.27
C ILE A 667 -42.76 1.15 -9.15
N ALA A 668 -42.58 -0.12 -9.50
CA ALA A 668 -43.57 -1.18 -9.35
C ALA A 668 -43.34 -2.00 -8.10
N SER A 669 -42.09 -2.23 -7.72
CA SER A 669 -41.73 -2.97 -6.51
C SER A 669 -40.27 -2.70 -6.13
N VAL A 670 -39.94 -2.87 -4.84
CA VAL A 670 -38.59 -2.71 -4.33
C VAL A 670 -38.20 -3.92 -3.50
N ILE A 671 -36.98 -4.41 -3.67
CA ILE A 671 -36.45 -5.55 -2.93
C ILE A 671 -35.06 -5.21 -2.41
N SER A 672 -34.82 -5.31 -1.10
CA SER A 672 -33.49 -5.22 -0.53
C SER A 672 -32.85 -6.60 -0.44
N CYS A 673 -31.54 -6.69 -0.70
CA CYS A 673 -30.77 -7.93 -0.56
C CYS A 673 -29.31 -7.67 -0.28
N ARG A 674 -28.70 -8.54 0.51
CA ARG A 674 -27.25 -8.52 0.77
C ARG A 674 -26.47 -9.32 -0.26
N GLU A 675 -27.06 -10.46 -0.67
CA GLU A 675 -26.50 -11.41 -1.63
C GLU A 675 -27.52 -11.83 -2.65
N PHE A 676 -27.10 -12.46 -3.74
CA PHE A 676 -27.94 -12.98 -4.82
C PHE A 676 -27.90 -14.51 -4.84
N PRO A 677 -28.57 -15.20 -3.92
CA PRO A 677 -28.51 -16.64 -3.82
C PRO A 677 -29.10 -17.35 -5.06
N ALA A 678 -28.55 -18.50 -5.41
CA ALA A 678 -28.98 -19.29 -6.55
C ALA A 678 -30.20 -20.19 -6.27
N ASP A 679 -30.58 -20.32 -5.00
CA ASP A 679 -31.71 -21.12 -4.50
C ASP A 679 -32.96 -20.27 -4.20
N GLU A 680 -32.87 -18.96 -4.31
CA GLU A 680 -34.00 -18.06 -4.19
C GLU A 680 -34.45 -17.54 -5.58
N TYR A 681 -35.76 -17.30 -5.70
CA TYR A 681 -36.36 -16.84 -6.95
C TYR A 681 -37.14 -15.54 -6.73
N LEU A 682 -37.27 -14.77 -7.82
CA LEU A 682 -38.15 -13.64 -7.89
C LEU A 682 -39.36 -14.02 -8.75
N MET A 683 -40.56 -13.80 -8.20
CA MET A 683 -41.83 -13.95 -8.89
C MET A 683 -42.32 -12.57 -9.32
N PHE A 684 -42.63 -12.43 -10.57
CA PHE A 684 -43.16 -11.23 -11.22
C PHE A 684 -44.68 -11.42 -11.53
N ALA A 685 -45.44 -10.35 -11.39
CA ALA A 685 -46.84 -10.31 -11.84
C ALA A 685 -47.11 -9.02 -12.61
N THR A 686 -47.78 -9.14 -13.76
CA THR A 686 -48.16 -8.01 -14.59
C THR A 686 -49.62 -7.67 -14.44
N LYS A 687 -49.99 -6.47 -14.85
CA LYS A 687 -51.36 -5.97 -14.84
C LYS A 687 -52.32 -6.86 -15.67
N SER A 688 -51.83 -7.43 -16.76
CA SER A 688 -52.62 -8.37 -17.63
C SER A 688 -52.67 -9.79 -17.05
N GLY A 689 -52.10 -10.07 -15.89
CA GLY A 689 -52.18 -11.37 -15.21
C GLY A 689 -51.14 -12.39 -15.67
N MET A 690 -50.05 -11.93 -16.31
CA MET A 690 -48.91 -12.79 -16.56
C MET A 690 -48.03 -12.91 -15.31
N VAL A 691 -47.44 -14.09 -15.10
CA VAL A 691 -46.48 -14.35 -14.01
C VAL A 691 -45.23 -14.97 -14.57
N LYS A 692 -44.11 -14.66 -13.94
CA LYS A 692 -42.79 -15.15 -14.34
C LYS A 692 -41.96 -15.44 -13.09
N LYS A 693 -41.19 -16.53 -13.09
CA LYS A 693 -40.27 -16.91 -12.07
C LYS A 693 -38.83 -16.84 -12.61
N THR A 694 -37.93 -16.16 -11.94
CA THR A 694 -36.51 -16.03 -12.37
C THR A 694 -35.64 -16.18 -11.11
N VAL A 695 -34.50 -16.90 -11.24
CA VAL A 695 -33.52 -17.05 -10.18
C VAL A 695 -32.94 -15.70 -9.78
N MET A 696 -32.74 -15.47 -8.49
CA MET A 696 -32.26 -14.19 -7.97
C MET A 696 -30.85 -13.85 -8.43
N SER A 697 -29.97 -14.84 -8.60
CA SER A 697 -28.61 -14.66 -9.12
C SER A 697 -28.54 -14.09 -10.54
N ALA A 698 -29.62 -14.19 -11.34
CA ALA A 698 -29.70 -13.56 -12.65
C ALA A 698 -29.65 -12.02 -12.61
N TYR A 699 -29.86 -11.43 -11.44
CA TYR A 699 -29.88 -9.97 -11.22
C TYR A 699 -28.60 -9.44 -10.54
N ASP A 700 -27.63 -10.29 -10.23
CA ASP A 700 -26.33 -9.89 -9.65
C ASP A 700 -25.56 -8.88 -10.51
N ARG A 701 -25.70 -8.96 -11.83
CA ARG A 701 -25.08 -8.03 -12.78
C ARG A 701 -25.94 -6.82 -13.14
N SER A 702 -27.01 -6.55 -12.39
CA SER A 702 -27.83 -5.34 -12.58
C SER A 702 -26.98 -4.09 -12.39
N ARG A 703 -27.18 -3.08 -13.21
CA ARG A 703 -26.44 -1.81 -13.19
C ARG A 703 -27.35 -0.65 -12.84
N ARG A 704 -26.77 0.51 -12.56
CA ARG A 704 -27.49 1.77 -12.33
C ARG A 704 -28.29 2.19 -13.59
N ASP A 705 -27.80 1.88 -14.78
CA ASP A 705 -28.40 2.21 -16.08
C ASP A 705 -29.64 1.37 -16.42
N GLY A 706 -29.97 0.40 -15.58
CA GLY A 706 -31.13 -0.48 -15.77
C GLY A 706 -30.84 -1.73 -16.59
N LEU A 707 -31.58 -2.77 -16.30
CA LEU A 707 -31.49 -4.06 -16.95
C LEU A 707 -32.94 -4.59 -17.21
N ILE A 708 -33.22 -5.21 -18.34
CA ILE A 708 -34.52 -5.83 -18.60
C ILE A 708 -34.74 -6.95 -17.58
N ALA A 709 -35.76 -6.82 -16.77
CA ALA A 709 -36.17 -7.81 -15.78
C ALA A 709 -37.27 -8.74 -16.30
N ILE A 710 -38.16 -8.22 -17.14
CA ILE A 710 -39.23 -8.96 -17.82
C ILE A 710 -39.58 -8.24 -19.12
N ASN A 711 -39.82 -8.98 -20.21
CA ASN A 711 -40.38 -8.44 -21.44
C ASN A 711 -41.91 -8.34 -21.30
N LEU A 712 -42.39 -7.11 -21.23
CA LEU A 712 -43.82 -6.83 -21.20
C LEU A 712 -44.43 -6.93 -22.59
N ARG A 713 -45.71 -7.27 -22.66
CA ARG A 713 -46.52 -7.18 -23.89
C ARG A 713 -47.00 -5.74 -24.09
N ASP A 714 -47.45 -5.43 -25.30
CA ASP A 714 -48.03 -4.12 -25.57
C ASP A 714 -49.20 -3.84 -24.60
N ASP A 715 -49.24 -2.64 -24.04
CA ASP A 715 -50.26 -2.16 -23.09
C ASP A 715 -50.25 -2.86 -21.69
N ASP A 716 -49.22 -3.71 -21.39
CA ASP A 716 -49.10 -4.32 -20.07
C ASP A 716 -48.09 -3.54 -19.20
N ALA A 717 -48.17 -3.67 -17.90
CA ALA A 717 -47.24 -3.07 -16.94
C ALA A 717 -46.87 -4.07 -15.86
N LEU A 718 -45.63 -4.01 -15.40
CA LEU A 718 -45.23 -4.76 -14.22
C LEU A 718 -45.88 -4.16 -12.97
N LEU A 719 -46.48 -5.04 -12.16
CA LEU A 719 -47.27 -4.64 -11.01
C LEU A 719 -46.53 -4.93 -9.70
N ASN A 720 -46.02 -6.16 -9.52
CA ASN A 720 -45.34 -6.58 -8.33
C ASN A 720 -44.20 -7.55 -8.63
N VAL A 721 -43.16 -7.50 -7.78
CA VAL A 721 -42.11 -8.50 -7.69
C VAL A 721 -41.97 -8.93 -6.24
N ARG A 722 -41.90 -10.24 -5.97
CA ARG A 722 -41.76 -10.81 -4.62
C ARG A 722 -40.71 -11.92 -4.61
N ARG A 723 -40.00 -12.08 -3.50
CA ARG A 723 -39.14 -13.24 -3.29
C ARG A 723 -40.00 -14.48 -3.06
N VAL A 724 -39.57 -15.60 -3.61
CA VAL A 724 -40.24 -16.89 -3.56
C VAL A 724 -39.21 -17.97 -3.32
N ARG A 725 -39.52 -18.87 -2.42
CA ARG A 725 -38.77 -20.08 -2.10
C ARG A 725 -39.55 -21.31 -2.50
N GLU A 726 -38.87 -22.43 -2.56
CA GLU A 726 -39.49 -23.72 -2.82
C GLU A 726 -40.60 -24.03 -1.78
N GLY A 727 -41.76 -24.43 -2.27
CA GLY A 727 -42.96 -24.71 -1.45
C GLY A 727 -43.84 -23.51 -1.13
N ASP A 728 -43.51 -22.30 -1.57
CA ASP A 728 -44.34 -21.13 -1.42
C ASP A 728 -45.57 -21.18 -2.35
N LYS A 729 -46.66 -20.50 -1.95
CA LYS A 729 -47.86 -20.32 -2.75
C LYS A 729 -48.04 -18.88 -3.18
N ILE A 730 -48.50 -18.68 -4.40
CA ILE A 730 -48.74 -17.39 -5.00
C ILE A 730 -50.24 -17.08 -4.98
N ILE A 731 -50.60 -15.90 -4.50
CA ILE A 731 -51.97 -15.40 -4.53
C ILE A 731 -52.03 -14.18 -5.42
N LEU A 732 -52.88 -14.25 -6.49
CA LEU A 732 -53.20 -13.12 -7.34
C LEU A 732 -54.62 -12.69 -7.09
N ALA A 733 -54.84 -11.40 -6.88
CA ALA A 733 -56.23 -10.88 -6.82
C ALA A 733 -56.50 -9.90 -7.94
N THR A 734 -57.76 -9.82 -8.34
CA THR A 734 -58.26 -8.95 -9.42
C THR A 734 -59.11 -7.81 -8.88
N THR A 735 -59.18 -6.72 -9.59
CA THR A 735 -60.02 -5.57 -9.28
C THR A 735 -61.55 -5.98 -9.13
N ALA A 736 -61.94 -7.06 -9.79
CA ALA A 736 -63.26 -7.62 -9.68
C ALA A 736 -63.54 -8.48 -8.43
N GLY A 737 -62.65 -8.49 -7.42
CA GLY A 737 -62.81 -9.21 -6.16
C GLY A 737 -62.65 -10.73 -6.22
N LYS A 738 -61.99 -11.25 -7.25
CA LYS A 738 -61.56 -12.65 -7.34
C LYS A 738 -60.08 -12.83 -7.03
N ALA A 739 -59.72 -13.97 -6.39
CA ALA A 739 -58.34 -14.35 -6.15
C ALA A 739 -58.10 -15.79 -6.55
N ILE A 740 -56.89 -16.09 -7.03
CA ILE A 740 -56.39 -17.43 -7.34
C ILE A 740 -55.16 -17.71 -6.49
N MET A 741 -55.07 -18.90 -5.92
CA MET A 741 -53.88 -19.37 -5.22
C MET A 741 -53.33 -20.62 -5.95
N PHE A 742 -52.05 -20.65 -6.23
CA PHE A 742 -51.37 -21.78 -6.87
C PHE A 742 -49.93 -21.93 -6.33
N SER A 743 -49.38 -23.17 -6.43
CA SER A 743 -47.97 -23.44 -6.04
C SER A 743 -47.00 -22.73 -6.95
N GLU A 744 -45.90 -22.24 -6.40
CA GLU A 744 -44.79 -21.64 -7.14
C GLU A 744 -44.20 -22.60 -8.19
N GLU A 745 -44.24 -23.93 -7.94
CA GLU A 745 -43.75 -24.98 -8.83
C GLU A 745 -44.44 -24.97 -10.18
N GLN A 746 -45.69 -24.50 -10.25
CA GLN A 746 -46.44 -24.39 -11.50
C GLN A 746 -45.89 -23.33 -12.44
N VAL A 747 -44.96 -22.48 -11.97
CA VAL A 747 -44.26 -21.48 -12.77
C VAL A 747 -42.81 -21.88 -12.95
N ARG A 748 -42.48 -22.40 -14.13
CA ARG A 748 -41.11 -22.77 -14.46
C ARG A 748 -40.20 -21.55 -14.40
N ALA A 749 -39.01 -21.72 -13.77
CA ALA A 749 -37.97 -20.70 -13.78
C ALA A 749 -37.49 -20.44 -15.24
N THR A 750 -37.39 -19.16 -15.59
CA THR A 750 -36.98 -18.69 -16.91
C THR A 750 -35.99 -17.56 -16.83
N GLY A 751 -35.28 -17.27 -17.92
CA GLY A 751 -34.37 -16.14 -18.04
C GLY A 751 -35.05 -14.78 -17.89
N ARG A 752 -34.25 -13.70 -17.75
CA ARG A 752 -34.74 -12.32 -17.54
C ARG A 752 -35.59 -11.78 -18.69
N ASP A 753 -35.27 -12.12 -19.91
CA ASP A 753 -35.79 -11.61 -21.18
C ASP A 753 -37.03 -12.36 -21.69
N THR A 754 -37.80 -12.96 -20.79
CA THR A 754 -39.05 -13.66 -21.15
C THR A 754 -40.28 -12.89 -20.66
N SER A 755 -41.45 -13.13 -21.29
CA SER A 755 -42.74 -12.48 -20.97
C SER A 755 -43.56 -13.24 -19.92
N GLY A 756 -43.09 -14.40 -19.44
CA GLY A 756 -43.79 -15.21 -18.48
C GLY A 756 -44.98 -16.03 -19.04
N VAL A 757 -45.83 -16.52 -18.15
CA VAL A 757 -46.97 -17.40 -18.44
C VAL A 757 -48.23 -16.85 -17.78
N ARG A 758 -49.43 -17.25 -18.24
CA ARG A 758 -50.70 -16.81 -17.65
C ARG A 758 -50.84 -17.30 -16.21
N GLY A 759 -50.96 -16.38 -15.24
CA GLY A 759 -51.23 -16.67 -13.83
C GLY A 759 -52.67 -16.77 -13.46
N ILE A 760 -53.53 -15.87 -13.99
CA ILE A 760 -54.96 -15.84 -13.78
C ILE A 760 -55.71 -15.56 -15.08
N GLY A 761 -56.90 -16.16 -15.28
CA GLY A 761 -57.80 -15.89 -16.37
C GLY A 761 -58.78 -14.77 -16.01
N MET A 762 -58.75 -13.67 -16.77
CA MET A 762 -59.57 -12.48 -16.54
C MET A 762 -60.55 -12.23 -17.69
N LYS A 763 -61.62 -11.51 -17.40
CA LYS A 763 -62.54 -10.95 -18.39
C LYS A 763 -62.05 -9.58 -18.87
N ASP A 764 -62.49 -9.13 -20.00
CA ASP A 764 -62.16 -7.82 -20.55
C ASP A 764 -62.52 -6.71 -19.52
N GLY A 765 -61.68 -5.74 -19.37
CA GLY A 765 -61.81 -4.63 -18.41
C GLY A 765 -61.47 -4.95 -16.96
N VAL A 766 -61.06 -6.18 -16.64
CA VAL A 766 -60.56 -6.58 -15.31
C VAL A 766 -59.05 -6.67 -15.34
N SER A 767 -58.36 -6.12 -14.31
CA SER A 767 -56.92 -6.20 -14.17
C SER A 767 -56.52 -6.90 -12.86
N VAL A 768 -55.28 -7.40 -12.80
CA VAL A 768 -54.69 -7.84 -11.54
C VAL A 768 -54.46 -6.61 -10.68
N LEU A 769 -54.80 -6.73 -9.39
CA LEU A 769 -54.61 -5.71 -8.39
C LEU A 769 -53.24 -5.84 -7.70
N GLY A 770 -52.81 -7.07 -7.44
CA GLY A 770 -51.56 -7.34 -6.75
C GLY A 770 -51.25 -8.82 -6.64
N MET A 771 -50.00 -9.10 -6.21
CA MET A 771 -49.50 -10.43 -5.94
C MET A 771 -48.95 -10.50 -4.54
N GLU A 772 -49.31 -11.54 -3.80
CA GLU A 772 -48.73 -11.87 -2.49
C GLU A 772 -48.17 -13.30 -2.51
N VAL A 773 -47.13 -13.52 -1.70
CA VAL A 773 -46.50 -14.84 -1.51
C VAL A 773 -46.79 -15.31 -0.07
N THR A 774 -47.11 -16.55 0.09
CA THR A 774 -47.46 -17.14 1.36
C THR A 774 -46.94 -18.58 1.48
N ASN A 775 -46.55 -18.97 2.68
CA ASN A 775 -46.24 -20.37 3.01
C ASN A 775 -47.51 -21.19 3.42
N GLY A 776 -48.70 -20.64 3.19
CA GLY A 776 -49.99 -21.25 3.54
C GLY A 776 -50.51 -20.83 4.93
N ASN A 777 -49.71 -20.08 5.69
CA ASN A 777 -50.12 -19.61 7.04
C ASN A 777 -50.53 -18.12 6.99
N GLY A 778 -51.29 -17.67 7.99
CA GLY A 778 -51.76 -16.29 8.11
C GLY A 778 -53.11 -16.04 7.38
N ASP A 779 -53.46 -14.77 7.27
CA ASP A 779 -54.70 -14.32 6.71
C ASP A 779 -54.44 -13.44 5.48
N LEU A 780 -55.30 -13.49 4.49
CA LEU A 780 -55.35 -12.53 3.40
C LEU A 780 -56.29 -11.37 3.76
N PHE A 781 -55.73 -10.19 3.98
CA PHE A 781 -56.49 -8.96 4.15
C PHE A 781 -56.85 -8.39 2.76
N VAL A 782 -58.09 -7.94 2.63
CA VAL A 782 -58.58 -7.26 1.42
C VAL A 782 -59.46 -6.07 1.82
N ILE A 783 -59.37 -4.98 1.03
CA ILE A 783 -60.18 -3.77 1.27
C ILE A 783 -60.63 -3.20 -0.08
N THR A 784 -61.86 -2.64 -0.08
CA THR A 784 -62.46 -1.99 -1.27
C THR A 784 -62.21 -0.48 -1.28
N GLU A 785 -62.43 0.17 -2.42
CA GLU A 785 -62.26 1.62 -2.62
C GLU A 785 -63.05 2.45 -1.59
N ARG A 786 -64.22 1.97 -1.13
CA ARG A 786 -65.09 2.66 -0.16
C ARG A 786 -64.81 2.26 1.31
N GLY A 787 -63.62 1.67 1.57
CA GLY A 787 -63.17 1.38 2.95
C GLY A 787 -63.80 0.15 3.62
N TYR A 788 -64.40 -0.79 2.86
CA TYR A 788 -64.91 -2.06 3.41
C TYR A 788 -63.78 -3.11 3.30
N GLY A 789 -63.34 -3.63 4.42
CA GLY A 789 -62.24 -4.61 4.49
C GLY A 789 -62.59 -5.81 5.35
N LYS A 790 -61.78 -6.84 5.26
CA LYS A 790 -61.81 -8.06 6.07
C LYS A 790 -60.50 -8.83 5.95
N ARG A 791 -60.28 -9.74 6.86
CA ARG A 791 -59.23 -10.75 6.74
C ARG A 791 -59.87 -12.14 6.61
N THR A 792 -59.25 -13.00 5.80
CA THR A 792 -59.70 -14.39 5.53
C THR A 792 -58.50 -15.32 5.66
N PRO A 793 -58.61 -16.46 6.42
CA PRO A 793 -57.52 -17.41 6.48
C PRO A 793 -57.06 -17.85 5.12
N VAL A 794 -55.73 -17.87 4.88
CA VAL A 794 -55.15 -18.35 3.61
C VAL A 794 -55.60 -19.79 3.34
N ALA A 795 -55.76 -20.61 4.36
CA ALA A 795 -56.22 -21.98 4.27
C ALA A 795 -57.60 -22.13 3.65
N ASP A 796 -58.44 -21.07 3.68
CA ASP A 796 -59.76 -21.09 3.07
C ASP A 796 -59.72 -20.96 1.55
N TYR A 797 -58.59 -20.62 0.96
CA TYR A 797 -58.42 -20.52 -0.48
C TYR A 797 -57.98 -21.87 -1.03
N PRO A 798 -58.77 -22.45 -1.96
CA PRO A 798 -58.40 -23.69 -2.64
C PRO A 798 -57.19 -23.44 -3.53
N GLU A 799 -56.22 -24.33 -3.48
CA GLU A 799 -55.13 -24.35 -4.43
C GLU A 799 -55.68 -24.75 -5.82
N GLN A 800 -55.38 -23.99 -6.83
CA GLN A 800 -55.88 -24.15 -8.19
C GLN A 800 -54.71 -24.23 -9.18
N ASN A 801 -54.97 -24.73 -10.37
CA ASN A 801 -54.01 -24.62 -11.46
C ASN A 801 -53.92 -23.17 -11.93
N ARG A 802 -52.67 -22.66 -12.15
CA ARG A 802 -52.46 -21.32 -12.71
C ARG A 802 -53.25 -21.12 -14.01
N GLY A 803 -53.67 -19.88 -14.27
CA GLY A 803 -54.48 -19.53 -15.46
C GLY A 803 -55.97 -19.75 -15.27
N GLY A 804 -56.42 -20.28 -14.12
CA GLY A 804 -57.84 -20.42 -13.73
C GLY A 804 -58.49 -19.06 -13.48
N GLN A 805 -59.84 -19.03 -13.36
CA GLN A 805 -60.61 -17.79 -13.12
C GLN A 805 -60.63 -17.33 -11.67
N GLY A 806 -60.04 -18.10 -10.75
CA GLY A 806 -60.03 -17.83 -9.32
C GLY A 806 -61.42 -17.94 -8.65
N VAL A 807 -61.43 -17.70 -7.35
CA VAL A 807 -62.61 -17.72 -6.50
C VAL A 807 -62.89 -16.31 -5.96
N TYR A 808 -64.09 -16.02 -5.53
CA TYR A 808 -64.38 -14.74 -4.89
C TYR A 808 -63.64 -14.66 -3.54
N THR A 809 -62.92 -13.57 -3.37
CA THR A 809 -62.23 -13.20 -2.11
C THR A 809 -63.09 -12.23 -1.28
N ILE A 810 -63.88 -11.42 -1.92
CA ILE A 810 -64.88 -10.53 -1.36
C ILE A 810 -66.08 -10.40 -2.29
N GLN A 811 -67.28 -10.26 -1.71
CA GLN A 811 -68.48 -10.02 -2.55
C GLN A 811 -68.61 -8.53 -2.85
N MET A 812 -68.44 -8.20 -4.10
CA MET A 812 -68.52 -6.83 -4.63
C MET A 812 -69.96 -6.37 -4.77
N THR A 813 -70.25 -5.09 -4.45
CA THR A 813 -71.52 -4.41 -4.72
C THR A 813 -71.21 -3.00 -5.20
N GLU A 814 -72.02 -2.40 -6.04
CA GLU A 814 -71.84 -1.04 -6.57
C GLU A 814 -71.59 -0.01 -5.46
N ARG A 815 -72.23 -0.19 -4.29
CA ARG A 815 -72.06 0.69 -3.12
C ARG A 815 -70.65 0.64 -2.48
N LYS A 816 -69.84 -0.40 -2.71
CA LYS A 816 -68.56 -0.64 -2.10
C LYS A 816 -67.38 -0.35 -3.00
N GLY A 817 -67.58 -0.13 -4.28
CA GLY A 817 -66.57 0.08 -5.29
C GLY A 817 -65.76 -1.20 -5.59
N ASN A 818 -64.67 -1.06 -6.36
CA ASN A 818 -63.77 -2.16 -6.69
C ASN A 818 -62.87 -2.55 -5.54
N LEU A 819 -62.17 -3.68 -5.66
CA LEU A 819 -61.14 -4.06 -4.71
C LEU A 819 -59.94 -3.10 -4.92
N ALA A 820 -59.47 -2.48 -3.80
CA ALA A 820 -58.45 -1.45 -3.79
C ALA A 820 -57.08 -1.98 -3.40
N ALA A 821 -57.01 -2.89 -2.43
CA ALA A 821 -55.70 -3.45 -1.96
C ALA A 821 -55.88 -4.84 -1.35
N MET A 822 -54.80 -5.62 -1.37
CA MET A 822 -54.65 -6.87 -0.61
C MET A 822 -53.27 -6.98 0.03
N LYS A 823 -53.21 -7.63 1.19
CA LYS A 823 -51.93 -7.97 1.86
C LYS A 823 -52.07 -9.27 2.64
N THR A 824 -51.05 -10.09 2.64
CA THR A 824 -50.95 -11.20 3.59
C THR A 824 -50.56 -10.66 4.98
N VAL A 825 -51.28 -11.05 6.04
CA VAL A 825 -51.12 -10.51 7.37
C VAL A 825 -51.04 -11.63 8.40
N GLY A 826 -50.29 -11.39 9.45
CA GLY A 826 -50.22 -12.21 10.67
C GLY A 826 -50.64 -11.40 11.92
N PRO A 827 -50.81 -12.03 13.07
CA PRO A 827 -51.31 -11.38 14.29
C PRO A 827 -50.41 -10.25 14.82
N GLN A 828 -49.16 -10.21 14.41
CA GLN A 828 -48.17 -9.20 14.86
C GLN A 828 -48.07 -8.00 13.89
N HIS A 829 -48.93 -7.93 12.85
CA HIS A 829 -48.81 -6.86 11.86
C HIS A 829 -49.75 -5.70 12.19
N GLU A 830 -49.38 -4.52 11.77
CA GLU A 830 -50.21 -3.33 11.77
C GLU A 830 -50.35 -2.86 10.31
N LEU A 831 -51.53 -2.37 9.97
CA LEU A 831 -51.86 -1.90 8.63
C LEU A 831 -52.09 -0.40 8.64
N PHE A 832 -51.51 0.27 7.67
CA PHE A 832 -51.79 1.65 7.35
C PHE A 832 -52.64 1.67 6.09
N ILE A 833 -53.87 2.11 6.19
CA ILE A 833 -54.79 2.24 5.07
C ILE A 833 -54.77 3.70 4.67
N VAL A 834 -54.66 3.94 3.38
CA VAL A 834 -54.43 5.26 2.80
C VAL A 834 -55.43 5.52 1.72
N THR A 835 -56.01 6.74 1.71
CA THR A 835 -56.91 7.20 0.62
C THR A 835 -56.19 8.13 -0.33
N GLU A 836 -56.77 8.38 -1.53
CA GLU A 836 -56.24 9.37 -2.50
C GLU A 836 -56.17 10.78 -1.92
N GLY A 837 -57.12 11.16 -1.08
CA GLY A 837 -57.13 12.42 -0.33
C GLY A 837 -56.19 12.47 0.86
N ALA A 838 -55.18 11.58 0.91
CA ALA A 838 -54.09 11.51 1.94
C ALA A 838 -54.60 11.24 3.37
N THR A 839 -55.82 10.75 3.55
CA THR A 839 -56.30 10.30 4.87
C THR A 839 -55.69 8.94 5.20
N VAL A 840 -54.97 8.84 6.34
CA VAL A 840 -54.29 7.62 6.78
C VAL A 840 -54.89 7.13 8.09
N ILE A 841 -55.30 5.87 8.13
CA ILE A 841 -55.62 5.22 9.41
C ILE A 841 -54.65 4.07 9.69
N ARG A 842 -54.36 3.85 10.98
CA ARG A 842 -53.55 2.74 11.48
C ARG A 842 -54.47 1.78 12.21
N VAL A 843 -54.46 0.52 11.81
CA VAL A 843 -55.32 -0.53 12.36
C VAL A 843 -54.44 -1.75 12.67
N LYS A 844 -54.61 -2.32 13.86
CA LYS A 844 -53.96 -3.61 14.20
C LYS A 844 -54.69 -4.75 13.51
N THR A 845 -53.95 -5.76 13.09
CA THR A 845 -54.51 -6.93 12.42
C THR A 845 -55.59 -7.62 13.30
N ASP A 846 -55.37 -7.66 14.62
CA ASP A 846 -56.31 -8.33 15.56
C ASP A 846 -57.66 -7.63 15.61
N GLU A 847 -57.75 -6.32 15.34
CA GLU A 847 -58.98 -5.54 15.34
C GLU A 847 -59.82 -5.74 14.08
N ILE A 848 -59.25 -6.40 13.05
CA ILE A 848 -59.94 -6.65 11.80
C ILE A 848 -60.72 -7.94 11.85
N SER A 849 -61.98 -7.90 11.50
CA SER A 849 -62.85 -9.07 11.51
C SER A 849 -62.35 -10.17 10.57
N GLN A 850 -62.11 -11.38 11.11
CA GLN A 850 -61.82 -12.56 10.34
C GLN A 850 -63.13 -13.20 9.86
N THR A 851 -63.29 -13.33 8.54
CA THR A 851 -64.52 -13.82 7.93
C THR A 851 -64.21 -14.67 6.70
N GLY A 852 -65.17 -15.56 6.31
CA GLY A 852 -65.00 -16.42 5.11
C GLY A 852 -64.95 -15.63 3.78
N ARG A 853 -64.52 -16.29 2.73
CA ARG A 853 -64.22 -15.69 1.42
C ARG A 853 -65.34 -14.91 0.77
N ALA A 854 -66.58 -15.49 0.75
CA ALA A 854 -67.70 -14.94 0.06
C ALA A 854 -68.45 -13.84 0.85
N THR A 855 -67.92 -13.28 1.88
CA THR A 855 -68.53 -12.23 2.70
C THR A 855 -68.27 -10.83 2.13
N GLN A 856 -69.08 -9.85 2.55
CA GLN A 856 -68.99 -8.48 2.08
C GLN A 856 -67.96 -7.60 2.79
N GLY A 857 -67.30 -8.11 3.87
CA GLY A 857 -66.43 -7.31 4.71
C GLY A 857 -67.18 -6.32 5.61
N VAL A 858 -66.43 -5.70 6.52
CA VAL A 858 -66.91 -4.67 7.46
C VAL A 858 -66.28 -3.31 7.09
N LYS A 859 -66.91 -2.23 7.51
CA LYS A 859 -66.46 -0.88 7.27
C LYS A 859 -65.24 -0.64 8.17
N MET A 860 -64.08 -0.47 7.56
CA MET A 860 -62.77 -0.23 8.23
C MET A 860 -62.47 1.25 8.42
N MET A 861 -62.87 2.04 7.42
CA MET A 861 -62.74 3.49 7.49
C MET A 861 -63.94 4.17 6.80
N THR A 862 -64.22 5.39 7.20
CA THR A 862 -65.17 6.24 6.49
C THR A 862 -64.39 7.00 5.42
N VAL A 863 -64.81 6.85 4.18
CA VAL A 863 -64.19 7.49 3.00
C VAL A 863 -65.24 8.46 2.44
N ASP A 864 -64.83 9.70 2.19
CA ASP A 864 -65.71 10.73 1.64
C ASP A 864 -66.16 10.39 0.21
N ASP A 865 -67.24 11.02 -0.25
CA ASP A 865 -67.89 10.63 -1.51
C ASP A 865 -66.94 10.81 -2.71
N ASN A 866 -65.99 11.77 -2.68
CA ASN A 866 -64.99 12.04 -3.71
C ASN A 866 -63.66 11.39 -3.46
N ASP A 867 -63.48 10.61 -2.37
CA ASP A 867 -62.24 9.97 -2.03
C ASP A 867 -62.31 8.44 -2.14
N ARG A 868 -61.20 7.76 -2.24
CA ARG A 868 -61.13 6.29 -2.34
C ARG A 868 -59.87 5.76 -1.69
N VAL A 869 -59.95 4.57 -1.14
CA VAL A 869 -58.77 3.85 -0.69
C VAL A 869 -57.87 3.52 -1.88
N CYS A 870 -56.59 3.89 -1.81
CA CYS A 870 -55.62 3.67 -2.90
C CYS A 870 -54.48 2.71 -2.52
N ALA A 871 -54.09 2.62 -1.23
CA ALA A 871 -52.97 1.79 -0.79
C ALA A 871 -53.14 1.23 0.60
N VAL A 872 -52.45 0.12 0.85
CA VAL A 872 -52.30 -0.48 2.19
C VAL A 872 -50.85 -0.87 2.41
N ALA A 873 -50.19 -0.27 3.41
CA ALA A 873 -48.87 -0.64 3.87
C ALA A 873 -48.92 -1.53 5.11
N ARG A 874 -48.03 -2.53 5.17
CA ARG A 874 -47.92 -3.46 6.30
C ARG A 874 -46.62 -3.15 7.07
N MET A 875 -46.69 -2.99 8.38
CA MET A 875 -45.59 -2.92 9.29
C MET A 875 -45.54 -4.14 10.21
N THR A 876 -44.35 -4.67 10.46
CA THR A 876 -44.09 -5.66 11.49
C THR A 876 -43.78 -4.90 12.76
N ALA A 877 -44.50 -5.16 13.86
CA ALA A 877 -44.14 -4.62 15.17
C ALA A 877 -42.74 -5.09 15.53
N ALA A 878 -41.87 -4.17 15.92
CA ALA A 878 -40.48 -4.47 16.29
C ALA A 878 -40.46 -5.57 17.37
N LYS A 879 -39.77 -6.68 17.12
CA LYS A 879 -39.55 -7.71 18.15
C LYS A 879 -38.78 -7.08 19.30
N GLU A 880 -39.35 -7.06 20.49
CA GLU A 880 -38.58 -6.89 21.72
C GLU A 880 -37.50 -8.00 21.73
N LYS A 881 -36.24 -7.63 21.82
CA LYS A 881 -35.18 -8.60 22.10
C LYS A 881 -35.53 -9.25 23.44
N PRO A 882 -35.51 -10.57 23.57
CA PRO A 882 -35.63 -11.21 24.85
C PRO A 882 -34.45 -10.77 25.72
N GLU A 883 -34.73 -10.13 26.84
CA GLU A 883 -33.79 -10.01 27.95
C GLU A 883 -33.49 -11.42 28.47
N GLY A 884 -32.19 -11.80 28.45
CA GLY A 884 -31.69 -12.91 29.22
C GLY A 884 -31.49 -14.22 28.47
N GLU A 885 -30.36 -14.33 27.79
CA GLU A 885 -29.54 -15.54 27.87
C GLU A 885 -28.18 -15.15 28.44
N ALA A 886 -28.09 -15.22 29.76
CA ALA A 886 -26.85 -15.32 30.49
C ALA A 886 -26.25 -16.69 30.12
N THR A 887 -25.16 -16.70 29.44
CA THR A 887 -24.29 -17.87 29.32
C THR A 887 -23.70 -18.16 30.69
N GLU A 888 -24.29 -19.12 31.40
CA GLU A 888 -23.60 -19.85 32.46
C GLU A 888 -22.42 -20.59 31.83
N ASN A 889 -21.21 -20.18 32.19
CA ASN A 889 -20.08 -21.09 32.26
C ASN A 889 -19.03 -20.58 33.26
N GLY A 890 -18.86 -21.36 34.29
CA GLY A 890 -17.59 -21.60 34.95
C GLY A 890 -17.33 -20.93 36.29
N SER A 891 -17.77 -21.62 37.30
CA SER A 891 -17.19 -21.77 38.67
C SER A 891 -16.52 -20.56 39.32
N ALA A 892 -17.19 -20.05 40.28
CA ALA A 892 -16.72 -19.20 41.34
C ALA A 892 -15.65 -19.89 42.21
N SER A 893 -14.58 -19.16 42.52
CA SER A 893 -13.90 -19.27 43.81
C SER A 893 -14.06 -17.93 44.51
N GLU A 894 -14.78 -17.96 45.62
CA GLU A 894 -14.88 -16.89 46.59
C GLU A 894 -13.48 -16.57 47.14
N GLU A 895 -13.02 -15.33 47.02
CA GLU A 895 -12.06 -14.74 47.94
C GLU A 895 -12.67 -13.47 48.54
N THR A 896 -12.77 -13.50 49.85
CA THR A 896 -13.19 -12.45 50.76
C THR A 896 -12.31 -11.20 50.70
N PRO A 897 -12.82 -10.01 50.90
CA PRO A 897 -12.03 -8.78 50.92
C PRO A 897 -11.23 -8.70 52.24
N VAL A 898 -9.90 -8.57 52.10
CA VAL A 898 -9.00 -8.20 53.21
C VAL A 898 -8.95 -6.69 53.26
N ASP A 899 -9.38 -6.17 54.41
CA ASP A 899 -9.21 -4.82 54.93
C ASP A 899 -7.71 -4.51 55.09
N LEU A 900 -7.19 -3.46 54.44
CA LEU A 900 -5.86 -2.93 54.68
C LEU A 900 -6.00 -1.52 55.21
N GLY A 901 -5.86 -1.43 56.54
CA GLY A 901 -5.71 -0.21 57.26
C GLY A 901 -4.45 0.58 56.89
N ASP A 902 -4.54 1.89 57.14
CA ASP A 902 -3.49 2.89 57.16
C ASP A 902 -2.27 2.49 57.97
N GLY A 903 -1.05 2.73 57.39
CA GLY A 903 0.19 2.60 58.09
C GLY A 903 1.34 3.19 57.29
N ASN A 904 1.65 4.48 57.53
CA ASN A 904 2.97 5.09 57.33
C ASN A 904 4.05 4.19 57.89
N ASP A 905 5.13 3.96 57.10
CA ASP A 905 6.54 4.11 57.52
C ASP A 905 7.46 3.80 56.37
N MET A 906 8.26 4.79 56.01
CA MET A 906 9.48 4.66 55.20
C MET A 906 10.60 4.05 56.08
N PRO A 907 11.58 3.34 55.53
CA PRO A 907 12.96 3.74 55.72
C PRO A 907 13.74 3.95 54.41
N GLU A 908 14.47 5.07 54.40
CA GLU A 908 15.71 5.27 53.66
C GLU A 908 16.74 4.19 54.02
N ASP A 909 17.43 3.73 53.00
CA ASP A 909 18.82 3.39 52.86
C ASP A 909 19.05 2.29 51.84
N LEU A 910 19.69 2.66 50.77
CA LEU A 910 20.86 2.01 50.16
C LEU A 910 21.14 2.61 48.79
N LEU A 911 21.95 3.65 48.78
CA LEU A 911 22.90 4.02 47.75
C LEU A 911 24.09 3.05 47.81
N ASP A 912 24.70 2.81 46.64
CA ASP A 912 25.95 2.13 46.35
C ASP A 912 25.89 0.62 46.04
N GLU A 913 25.85 0.30 44.65
CA GLU A 913 26.94 -0.26 43.83
C GLU A 913 26.57 -0.19 42.34
#